data_ca3e9370f7483242293d7ebc8eca817d
#
_entry.id   ca3e9370f7483242293d7ebc8eca817d
#
_cell.length_a   1.000
_cell.length_b   1.000
_cell.length_c   1.000
_cell.angle_alpha   90.00
_cell.angle_beta   90.00
_cell.angle_gamma   90.00
#
_symmetry.space_group_name_H-M   'P 1'
#
loop_
_entity.id
_entity.type
_entity.pdbx_description
1 polymer ?
#
loop_
_entity_poly.entity_id
_entity_poly.type
_entity_poly.pdbx_seq_one_letter_code
_entity_poly.pdbx_strand_id
1 'polypeptide(L)'
;MKKKLISRVLAGAIVASMLVTGCNATGTKVAESVAETTEAKVEAKSKLPMDPSVMKPWINSSILGEVTDDVKAELKDDFFLNVNHDWLRDAKLRPGYPTETPIFDAVDAVKNRCLEFLTDKTLKFDDAVLSHDVDLIQGYYDLFLDWEGRNKLGVEPLKPLVEKIKAISNLDELTEFLLSEEARENGLGFFGVKVTIDSTDSSSYGVDISSTDLSLEDSDEYKTLTENGKRVKKAVDDKTSYMLGRIGMDESEIKSLIESSFEFETKISKSMMGVLEANDPDSLMKTINPTTAKDIKAIEGKVPVAEYMDKYGYSVSKLINIQEPNWLKSFAELYNDENLDIMKAYLLTSIARDYINKTDEEAFRKYQAIENEQKGITESQPDTDLAFQETKKILPPSFARIYVKKYITPEMKEEIREFCQESVDAYREMLQGIDWMTEETKKAAINKLDHIKIHSLYPEKWDDDSVFQIKSKENGGTYLDAQKSLIKGIIARQMSHINGKVDNDIWQIDILETNAFYAAFENSVNIIPGYFCDVTYRSDMSIEEKYGAIGTVIGHEISHAFDTNGSQYDEVGNVKDWWTKEDKEEFRKRAAKLVAYYDNVVAFDDGTKYSGQMVQTEAIADIAGMKVMLTLAKKVPNFDYDKFFRAHERMWARVYTIAAAENAVLTDTHPLHYLRGNVTVQQFDEFNETYGIKEGDGMYIKPEDRIAVW
;
A
#
# COMPACT_ATOMS: atom_id res chain seq x y z
N MET A 1 -1.23 -9.16 -7.29
CA MET A 1 -2.49 -9.33 -8.03
C MET A 1 -3.69 -9.71 -7.15
N LYS A 2 -3.57 -10.63 -6.19
CA LYS A 2 -4.68 -10.93 -5.24
C LYS A 2 -5.06 -9.78 -4.31
N LYS A 3 -4.16 -8.85 -4.03
CA LYS A 3 -4.49 -7.61 -3.29
C LYS A 3 -5.59 -6.80 -3.98
N LYS A 4 -5.77 -6.89 -5.30
CA LYS A 4 -6.72 -6.06 -6.04
C LYS A 4 -8.19 -6.44 -5.86
N LEU A 5 -8.55 -7.73 -5.78
CA LEU A 5 -9.96 -8.10 -5.59
C LEU A 5 -10.45 -7.82 -4.17
N ILE A 6 -9.56 -8.00 -3.18
CA ILE A 6 -9.84 -7.68 -1.77
C ILE A 6 -9.55 -6.19 -1.50
N SER A 7 -8.53 -5.58 -2.14
CA SER A 7 -8.28 -4.14 -2.00
C SER A 7 -9.41 -3.28 -2.59
N ARG A 8 -10.12 -3.75 -3.62
CA ARG A 8 -11.34 -3.08 -4.08
C ARG A 8 -12.45 -3.07 -3.04
N VAL A 9 -12.46 -4.04 -2.14
CA VAL A 9 -13.40 -4.10 -1.04
C VAL A 9 -12.91 -3.30 0.17
N LEU A 10 -11.59 -3.20 0.37
CA LEU A 10 -10.96 -2.55 1.52
C LEU A 10 -10.33 -1.18 1.22
N ALA A 11 -10.14 -0.81 -0.05
CA ALA A 11 -9.45 0.42 -0.44
C ALA A 11 -10.34 1.68 -0.31
N GLY A 12 -10.91 1.88 0.86
CA GLY A 12 -11.38 3.19 1.33
C GLY A 12 -10.37 3.86 2.25
N ALA A 13 -9.25 3.18 2.55
CA ALA A 13 -8.27 3.65 3.51
C ALA A 13 -6.90 3.12 3.16
N ILE A 14 -6.31 3.56 2.05
CA ILE A 14 -4.90 3.30 1.81
C ILE A 14 -4.31 4.49 1.07
N VAL A 15 -3.78 5.40 1.84
CA VAL A 15 -2.52 6.03 1.54
C VAL A 15 -1.55 5.42 2.54
N ALA A 16 -0.50 4.78 2.05
CA ALA A 16 0.59 4.17 2.80
C ALA A 16 0.34 2.80 3.45
N SER A 17 0.31 1.75 2.65
CA SER A 17 0.79 0.44 3.11
C SER A 17 1.41 -0.30 1.93
N MET A 18 2.62 0.10 1.56
CA MET A 18 3.50 -0.67 0.69
C MET A 18 4.67 -1.21 1.51
N LEU A 19 4.39 -2.22 2.33
CA LEU A 19 5.39 -3.19 2.70
C LEU A 19 5.06 -4.49 1.97
N VAL A 20 5.98 -4.89 1.09
CA VAL A 20 5.97 -6.16 0.35
C VAL A 20 5.16 -6.21 -0.95
N THR A 21 5.60 -5.56 -2.00
CA THR A 21 5.59 -6.13 -3.35
C THR A 21 6.75 -5.54 -4.15
N GLY A 22 7.84 -6.27 -4.23
CA GLY A 22 8.89 -5.97 -5.17
C GLY A 22 8.60 -6.56 -6.54
N CYS A 23 9.02 -5.92 -7.59
CA CYS A 23 9.57 -6.51 -8.84
C CYS A 23 9.84 -5.44 -9.88
N ASN A 24 10.84 -5.52 -10.35
CA ASN A 24 12.02 -5.82 -11.12
C ASN A 24 12.24 -4.98 -12.37
N ALA A 25 13.44 -4.69 -12.56
CA ALA A 25 14.19 -3.79 -13.35
C ALA A 25 14.92 -4.43 -14.55
N THR A 26 15.40 -3.81 -15.42
CA THR A 26 16.75 -3.56 -15.96
C THR A 26 16.71 -2.56 -17.11
N GLY A 27 17.62 -1.70 -17.06
CA GLY A 27 17.88 -0.45 -17.63
C GLY A 27 17.95 -0.26 -19.16
N THR A 28 17.93 0.98 -19.42
CA THR A 28 18.54 1.79 -20.50
C THR A 28 17.64 2.24 -21.64
N LYS A 29 17.54 3.57 -21.74
CA LYS A 29 17.13 4.39 -22.90
C LYS A 29 15.66 4.79 -23.06
N VAL A 30 15.02 5.28 -22.00
CA VAL A 30 13.77 6.02 -22.14
C VAL A 30 13.77 7.38 -21.42
N ALA A 31 14.90 7.76 -20.84
CA ALA A 31 15.05 9.06 -20.17
C ALA A 31 14.92 10.28 -21.11
N GLU A 32 15.06 10.11 -22.44
CA GLU A 32 15.07 11.26 -23.36
C GLU A 32 13.70 11.73 -23.87
N SER A 33 12.65 10.89 -23.85
CA SER A 33 11.34 11.33 -24.38
C SER A 33 10.33 11.74 -23.32
N VAL A 34 10.50 11.27 -22.07
CA VAL A 34 9.70 11.75 -20.92
C VAL A 34 10.30 13.06 -20.38
N ALA A 35 11.62 13.24 -20.53
CA ALA A 35 12.31 14.47 -20.14
C ALA A 35 11.81 15.71 -20.91
N GLU A 36 11.46 15.61 -22.19
CA GLU A 36 11.05 16.79 -22.97
C GLU A 36 9.67 17.35 -22.56
N THR A 37 8.75 16.53 -22.07
CA THR A 37 7.44 17.02 -21.60
C THR A 37 7.43 17.39 -20.11
N THR A 38 8.31 16.79 -19.31
CA THR A 38 8.51 17.15 -17.90
C THR A 38 9.45 18.35 -17.75
N GLU A 39 10.50 18.46 -18.57
CA GLU A 39 11.42 19.60 -18.52
C GLU A 39 10.71 20.95 -18.75
N ALA A 40 9.72 21.01 -19.62
CA ALA A 40 8.96 22.25 -19.84
C ALA A 40 8.10 22.69 -18.65
N LYS A 41 7.71 21.75 -17.77
CA LYS A 41 6.99 22.06 -16.51
C LYS A 41 7.93 22.19 -15.32
N VAL A 42 9.06 21.49 -15.32
CA VAL A 42 10.06 21.52 -14.24
C VAL A 42 10.97 22.72 -14.36
N GLU A 43 11.34 23.17 -15.54
CA GLU A 43 12.14 24.40 -15.73
C GLU A 43 11.48 25.66 -15.17
N ALA A 44 10.16 25.68 -15.03
CA ALA A 44 9.45 26.79 -14.39
C ALA A 44 9.47 26.73 -12.84
N LYS A 45 9.80 25.56 -12.23
CA LYS A 45 9.77 25.35 -10.77
C LYS A 45 11.15 25.24 -10.10
N SER A 46 12.21 24.89 -10.81
CA SER A 46 13.52 24.61 -10.20
C SER A 46 14.59 25.67 -10.50
N LYS A 47 14.48 26.81 -9.86
CA LYS A 47 15.63 27.71 -9.66
C LYS A 47 16.01 27.77 -8.18
N LEU A 48 16.09 26.64 -7.51
CA LEU A 48 16.76 26.54 -6.23
C LEU A 48 18.17 26.03 -6.49
N PRO A 49 19.20 26.79 -6.16
CA PRO A 49 20.57 26.34 -6.33
C PRO A 49 20.90 25.33 -5.23
N MET A 50 20.69 24.05 -5.47
CA MET A 50 21.46 23.01 -4.75
C MET A 50 22.65 22.65 -5.63
N ASP A 51 23.82 22.81 -5.06
CA ASP A 51 25.07 22.37 -5.69
C ASP A 51 25.12 20.82 -5.65
N PRO A 52 25.05 20.11 -6.77
CA PRO A 52 25.16 18.65 -6.77
C PRO A 52 26.47 18.13 -6.17
N SER A 53 27.50 18.99 -6.04
CA SER A 53 28.77 18.66 -5.40
C SER A 53 28.67 18.48 -3.88
N VAL A 54 27.55 18.84 -3.26
CA VAL A 54 27.29 18.66 -1.82
C VAL A 54 26.92 17.20 -1.50
N MET A 55 26.47 16.42 -2.48
CA MET A 55 26.10 15.02 -2.28
C MET A 55 27.30 14.11 -2.51
N LYS A 56 27.91 13.64 -1.44
CA LYS A 56 28.80 12.48 -1.57
C LYS A 56 27.96 11.24 -1.85
N PRO A 57 28.28 10.45 -2.87
CA PRO A 57 27.53 9.23 -3.13
C PRO A 57 27.83 8.22 -2.02
N TRP A 58 26.85 7.98 -1.13
CA TRP A 58 26.86 6.76 -0.33
C TRP A 58 26.64 5.58 -1.27
N ILE A 59 27.26 4.46 -0.97
CA ILE A 59 26.93 3.22 -1.67
C ILE A 59 25.47 2.86 -1.35
N ASN A 60 24.80 2.22 -2.31
CA ASN A 60 23.47 1.66 -2.05
C ASN A 60 23.59 0.39 -1.21
N SER A 61 23.85 0.57 0.08
CA SER A 61 24.05 -0.51 1.04
C SER A 61 22.77 -1.32 1.33
N SER A 62 21.63 -0.90 0.74
CA SER A 62 20.39 -1.68 0.78
C SER A 62 20.32 -2.79 -0.28
N ILE A 63 21.33 -3.01 -1.10
CA ILE A 63 21.36 -4.14 -2.05
C ILE A 63 21.99 -5.37 -1.40
N LEU A 64 21.30 -6.49 -1.49
CA LEU A 64 21.79 -7.77 -0.95
C LEU A 64 23.12 -8.17 -1.59
N GLY A 65 24.14 -8.42 -0.75
CA GLY A 65 25.46 -8.85 -1.18
C GLY A 65 26.44 -7.72 -1.56
N GLU A 66 26.01 -6.46 -1.61
CA GLU A 66 26.89 -5.31 -1.87
C GLU A 66 27.77 -4.97 -0.65
N VAL A 67 27.30 -5.24 0.57
CA VAL A 67 28.08 -5.04 1.80
C VAL A 67 28.88 -6.30 2.12
N THR A 68 30.23 -6.18 2.10
CA THR A 68 31.18 -7.25 2.40
C THR A 68 32.13 -6.80 3.50
N ASP A 69 33.04 -7.69 3.99
CA ASP A 69 34.01 -7.35 5.02
C ASP A 69 34.94 -6.18 4.63
N ASP A 70 35.14 -5.96 3.33
CA ASP A 70 36.00 -4.88 2.80
C ASP A 70 35.22 -3.57 2.58
N VAL A 71 33.88 -3.61 2.57
CA VAL A 71 33.00 -2.44 2.36
C VAL A 71 32.65 -1.86 3.72
N LYS A 72 33.45 -0.92 4.21
CA LYS A 72 33.27 -0.25 5.51
C LYS A 72 33.24 1.25 5.33
N ALA A 73 32.47 1.91 6.16
CA ALA A 73 32.47 3.36 6.25
C ALA A 73 32.77 3.81 7.69
N GLU A 74 33.51 4.93 7.81
CA GLU A 74 33.59 5.63 9.08
C GLU A 74 32.22 6.22 9.42
N LEU A 75 31.88 6.26 10.69
CA LEU A 75 30.60 6.76 11.18
C LEU A 75 30.25 8.15 10.61
N LYS A 76 31.25 9.01 10.44
CA LYS A 76 31.09 10.36 9.93
C LYS A 76 30.89 10.44 8.41
N ASP A 77 31.17 9.35 7.69
CA ASP A 77 31.06 9.31 6.23
C ASP A 77 29.78 8.63 5.75
N ASP A 78 29.33 7.57 6.43
CA ASP A 78 28.09 6.87 6.18
C ASP A 78 27.60 6.23 7.48
N PHE A 79 26.66 6.88 8.15
CA PHE A 79 26.20 6.46 9.46
C PHE A 79 25.35 5.18 9.40
N PHE A 80 24.48 5.07 8.40
CA PHE A 80 23.67 3.87 8.18
C PHE A 80 24.51 2.63 7.98
N LEU A 81 25.49 2.70 7.06
CA LEU A 81 26.38 1.58 6.79
C LEU A 81 27.24 1.25 8.02
N ASN A 82 27.77 2.27 8.73
CA ASN A 82 28.56 2.04 9.94
C ASN A 82 27.78 1.30 11.04
N VAL A 83 26.55 1.73 11.32
CA VAL A 83 25.72 1.14 12.38
C VAL A 83 25.25 -0.26 12.01
N ASN A 84 24.92 -0.50 10.75
CA ASN A 84 24.26 -1.71 10.29
C ASN A 84 25.20 -2.69 9.54
N HIS A 85 26.50 -2.40 9.45
CA HIS A 85 27.46 -3.14 8.64
C HIS A 85 27.38 -4.67 8.82
N ASP A 86 27.46 -5.16 10.06
CA ASP A 86 27.48 -6.61 10.31
C ASP A 86 26.13 -7.26 9.93
N TRP A 87 25.02 -6.56 10.20
CA TRP A 87 23.71 -7.05 9.81
C TRP A 87 23.54 -7.09 8.28
N LEU A 88 23.93 -6.01 7.58
CA LEU A 88 23.84 -5.91 6.12
C LEU A 88 24.69 -6.98 5.41
N ARG A 89 25.91 -7.22 5.92
CA ARG A 89 26.82 -8.25 5.39
C ARG A 89 26.26 -9.66 5.56
N ASP A 90 25.67 -9.96 6.71
CA ASP A 90 25.24 -11.31 7.08
C ASP A 90 23.77 -11.59 6.70
N ALA A 91 23.06 -10.58 6.18
CA ALA A 91 21.65 -10.67 5.83
C ALA A 91 21.37 -11.78 4.81
N LYS A 92 20.28 -12.52 5.03
CA LYS A 92 19.81 -13.58 4.13
C LYS A 92 18.30 -13.44 3.99
N LEU A 93 17.82 -13.54 2.76
CA LEU A 93 16.39 -13.48 2.50
C LEU A 93 15.65 -14.66 3.14
N ARG A 94 14.52 -14.38 3.75
CA ARG A 94 13.56 -15.40 4.17
C ARG A 94 12.88 -16.04 2.95
N PRO A 95 12.50 -17.32 3.01
CA PRO A 95 11.75 -17.96 1.93
C PRO A 95 10.53 -17.15 1.51
N GLY A 96 10.40 -16.87 0.22
CA GLY A 96 9.28 -16.13 -0.36
C GLY A 96 9.34 -14.61 -0.25
N TYR A 97 10.45 -14.05 0.25
CA TYR A 97 10.63 -12.61 0.35
C TYR A 97 11.78 -12.11 -0.55
N PRO A 98 11.59 -11.03 -1.33
CA PRO A 98 12.64 -10.42 -2.13
C PRO A 98 13.47 -9.38 -1.35
N THR A 99 13.19 -9.21 -0.07
CA THR A 99 13.83 -8.25 0.83
C THR A 99 13.93 -8.86 2.24
N GLU A 100 14.86 -8.37 3.05
CA GLU A 100 15.02 -8.75 4.45
C GLU A 100 15.25 -7.53 5.32
N THR A 101 14.68 -7.54 6.53
CA THR A 101 14.79 -6.46 7.52
C THR A 101 14.56 -7.02 8.93
N PRO A 102 15.17 -6.47 10.00
CA PRO A 102 14.87 -6.87 11.38
C PRO A 102 13.38 -6.70 11.76
N ILE A 103 12.66 -5.79 11.09
CA ILE A 103 11.21 -5.60 11.31
C ILE A 103 10.41 -6.86 10.95
N PHE A 104 10.91 -7.74 10.08
CA PHE A 104 10.23 -9.01 9.77
C PHE A 104 10.13 -9.97 10.97
N ASP A 105 10.86 -9.72 12.04
CA ASP A 105 10.64 -10.44 13.31
C ASP A 105 9.23 -10.17 13.89
N ALA A 106 8.65 -8.99 13.61
CA ALA A 106 7.24 -8.73 13.94
C ALA A 106 6.28 -9.59 13.09
N VAL A 107 6.57 -9.74 11.79
CA VAL A 107 5.80 -10.63 10.89
C VAL A 107 5.82 -12.06 11.41
N ASP A 108 7.00 -12.57 11.78
CA ASP A 108 7.14 -13.92 12.31
C ASP A 108 6.49 -14.08 13.69
N ALA A 109 6.58 -13.09 14.57
CA ALA A 109 5.92 -13.12 15.87
C ALA A 109 4.39 -13.18 15.73
N VAL A 110 3.81 -12.35 14.86
CA VAL A 110 2.37 -12.38 14.56
C VAL A 110 1.99 -13.73 13.94
N LYS A 111 2.72 -14.19 12.93
CA LYS A 111 2.47 -15.47 12.25
C LYS A 111 2.49 -16.64 13.26
N ASN A 112 3.56 -16.75 14.05
CA ASN A 112 3.72 -17.87 14.99
C ASN A 112 2.60 -17.90 16.03
N ARG A 113 2.23 -16.72 16.59
CA ARG A 113 1.11 -16.62 17.53
C ARG A 113 -0.23 -16.95 16.88
N CYS A 114 -0.44 -16.54 15.62
CA CYS A 114 -1.66 -16.86 14.89
C CYS A 114 -1.74 -18.34 14.52
N LEU A 115 -0.63 -18.96 14.13
CA LEU A 115 -0.56 -20.40 13.87
C LEU A 115 -0.91 -21.24 15.09
N GLU A 116 -0.58 -20.78 16.31
CA GLU A 116 -0.98 -21.47 17.56
C GLU A 116 -2.50 -21.67 17.62
N PHE A 117 -3.30 -20.64 17.35
CA PHE A 117 -4.75 -20.76 17.43
C PHE A 117 -5.40 -21.25 16.12
N LEU A 118 -4.72 -21.15 14.99
CA LEU A 118 -5.19 -21.77 13.72
C LEU A 118 -5.11 -23.30 13.76
N THR A 119 -4.07 -23.84 14.39
CA THR A 119 -3.80 -25.28 14.40
C THR A 119 -4.37 -25.99 15.63
N ASP A 120 -4.68 -25.27 16.71
CA ASP A 120 -5.30 -25.84 17.91
C ASP A 120 -6.80 -26.11 17.69
N LYS A 121 -7.13 -27.32 17.25
CA LYS A 121 -8.52 -27.74 17.03
C LYS A 121 -9.31 -27.95 18.34
N THR A 122 -8.68 -27.76 19.49
CA THR A 122 -9.35 -27.81 20.80
C THR A 122 -9.72 -26.42 21.32
N LEU A 123 -9.25 -25.37 20.66
CA LEU A 123 -9.51 -23.98 21.06
C LEU A 123 -11.01 -23.68 21.04
N LYS A 124 -11.52 -23.21 22.15
CA LYS A 124 -12.91 -22.77 22.31
C LYS A 124 -12.98 -21.53 23.19
N PHE A 125 -13.94 -20.69 22.88
CA PHE A 125 -14.29 -19.54 23.68
C PHE A 125 -15.75 -19.66 24.12
N ASP A 126 -16.07 -19.17 25.32
CA ASP A 126 -17.49 -19.03 25.75
C ASP A 126 -18.19 -17.89 25.02
N ASP A 127 -17.44 -16.97 24.47
CA ASP A 127 -17.91 -15.85 23.64
C ASP A 127 -18.32 -16.36 22.24
N ALA A 128 -19.54 -16.07 21.83
CA ALA A 128 -20.08 -16.57 20.56
C ALA A 128 -19.39 -15.98 19.34
N VAL A 129 -18.92 -14.71 19.40
CA VAL A 129 -18.23 -14.04 18.31
C VAL A 129 -16.85 -14.67 18.12
N LEU A 130 -16.08 -14.83 19.22
CA LEU A 130 -14.77 -15.46 19.15
C LEU A 130 -14.87 -16.93 18.74
N SER A 131 -15.93 -17.64 19.15
CA SER A 131 -16.16 -19.03 18.70
C SER A 131 -16.41 -19.09 17.19
N HIS A 132 -17.23 -18.18 16.68
CA HIS A 132 -17.48 -18.04 15.24
C HIS A 132 -16.19 -17.68 14.46
N ASP A 133 -15.38 -16.76 14.99
CA ASP A 133 -14.09 -16.40 14.39
C ASP A 133 -13.15 -17.61 14.28
N VAL A 134 -13.06 -18.44 15.32
CA VAL A 134 -12.25 -19.68 15.30
C VAL A 134 -12.73 -20.61 14.19
N ASP A 135 -14.05 -20.85 14.10
CA ASP A 135 -14.63 -21.73 13.08
C ASP A 135 -14.34 -21.20 11.65
N LEU A 136 -14.44 -19.89 11.43
CA LEU A 136 -14.16 -19.25 10.16
C LEU A 136 -12.69 -19.40 9.74
N ILE A 137 -11.76 -18.96 10.61
CA ILE A 137 -10.33 -18.96 10.23
C ILE A 137 -9.76 -20.36 10.11
N GLN A 138 -10.11 -21.28 11.03
CA GLN A 138 -9.65 -22.66 10.96
C GLN A 138 -10.26 -23.39 9.78
N GLY A 139 -11.54 -23.16 9.50
CA GLY A 139 -12.22 -23.79 8.36
C GLY A 139 -11.65 -23.32 7.02
N TYR A 140 -11.39 -22.03 6.86
CA TYR A 140 -10.83 -21.51 5.61
C TYR A 140 -9.36 -21.93 5.42
N TYR A 141 -8.56 -21.95 6.51
CA TYR A 141 -7.18 -22.43 6.51
C TYR A 141 -7.10 -23.91 6.08
N ASP A 142 -7.98 -24.77 6.62
CA ASP A 142 -8.03 -26.19 6.26
C ASP A 142 -8.45 -26.39 4.80
N LEU A 143 -9.40 -25.58 4.28
CA LEU A 143 -9.80 -25.62 2.88
C LEU A 143 -8.70 -25.14 1.93
N PHE A 144 -7.88 -24.17 2.32
CA PHE A 144 -6.72 -23.77 1.52
C PHE A 144 -5.74 -24.94 1.36
N LEU A 145 -5.45 -25.66 2.44
CA LEU A 145 -4.51 -26.79 2.49
C LEU A 145 -5.10 -28.10 1.95
N ASP A 146 -6.38 -28.15 1.61
CA ASP A 146 -7.03 -29.35 1.08
C ASP A 146 -6.62 -29.63 -0.38
N TRP A 147 -5.34 -29.94 -0.59
CA TRP A 147 -4.84 -30.26 -1.93
C TRP A 147 -5.55 -31.45 -2.57
N GLU A 148 -5.95 -32.43 -1.78
CA GLU A 148 -6.73 -33.59 -2.30
C GLU A 148 -8.06 -33.15 -2.90
N GLY A 149 -8.85 -32.35 -2.15
CA GLY A 149 -10.11 -31.80 -2.61
C GLY A 149 -9.94 -30.83 -3.79
N ARG A 150 -8.93 -29.97 -3.73
CA ARG A 150 -8.61 -29.02 -4.79
C ARG A 150 -8.15 -29.71 -6.07
N ASN A 151 -7.28 -30.74 -5.97
CA ASN A 151 -6.80 -31.51 -7.11
C ASN A 151 -7.94 -32.30 -7.79
N LYS A 152 -8.91 -32.79 -7.00
CA LYS A 152 -10.09 -33.49 -7.53
C LYS A 152 -10.99 -32.57 -8.37
N LEU A 153 -11.09 -31.30 -8.01
CA LEU A 153 -11.87 -30.32 -8.75
C LEU A 153 -11.11 -29.77 -9.97
N GLY A 154 -9.81 -29.54 -9.82
CA GLY A 154 -8.96 -28.98 -10.86
C GLY A 154 -9.51 -27.64 -11.41
N VAL A 155 -9.49 -27.51 -12.73
CA VAL A 155 -10.01 -26.35 -13.47
C VAL A 155 -11.47 -26.52 -13.93
N GLU A 156 -12.08 -27.68 -13.67
CA GLU A 156 -13.43 -27.98 -14.15
C GLU A 156 -14.50 -26.95 -13.73
N PRO A 157 -14.47 -26.37 -12.50
CA PRO A 157 -15.42 -25.34 -12.10
C PRO A 157 -15.37 -24.06 -12.93
N LEU A 158 -14.28 -23.81 -13.66
CA LEU A 158 -14.11 -22.60 -14.48
C LEU A 158 -14.64 -22.75 -15.90
N LYS A 159 -14.71 -23.99 -16.42
CA LYS A 159 -15.11 -24.26 -17.81
C LYS A 159 -16.49 -23.70 -18.17
N PRO A 160 -17.55 -23.88 -17.36
CA PRO A 160 -18.87 -23.33 -17.69
C PRO A 160 -18.86 -21.79 -17.81
N LEU A 161 -18.10 -21.11 -16.94
CA LEU A 161 -17.97 -19.64 -16.96
C LEU A 161 -17.23 -19.18 -18.23
N VAL A 162 -16.15 -19.87 -18.59
CA VAL A 162 -15.38 -19.59 -19.82
C VAL A 162 -16.24 -19.79 -21.06
N GLU A 163 -16.96 -20.93 -21.17
CA GLU A 163 -17.83 -21.20 -22.30
C GLU A 163 -18.97 -20.20 -22.41
N LYS A 164 -19.52 -19.73 -21.29
CA LYS A 164 -20.54 -18.70 -21.28
C LYS A 164 -20.03 -17.39 -21.87
N ILE A 165 -18.82 -16.94 -21.50
CA ILE A 165 -18.22 -15.71 -22.04
C ILE A 165 -17.89 -15.89 -23.52
N LYS A 166 -17.37 -17.07 -23.93
CA LYS A 166 -17.09 -17.38 -25.35
C LYS A 166 -18.37 -17.31 -26.20
N ALA A 167 -19.50 -17.76 -25.67
CA ALA A 167 -20.78 -17.79 -26.36
C ALA A 167 -21.41 -16.40 -26.57
N ILE A 168 -20.99 -15.35 -25.85
CA ILE A 168 -21.47 -13.97 -26.04
C ILE A 168 -21.24 -13.54 -27.47
N SER A 169 -22.30 -13.13 -28.17
CA SER A 169 -22.27 -12.84 -29.60
C SER A 169 -22.56 -11.36 -29.96
N ASN A 170 -23.02 -10.59 -29.00
CA ASN A 170 -23.36 -9.18 -29.16
C ASN A 170 -23.24 -8.41 -27.84
N LEU A 171 -23.32 -7.09 -27.90
CA LEU A 171 -23.17 -6.21 -26.75
C LEU A 171 -24.28 -6.38 -25.69
N ASP A 172 -25.49 -6.68 -26.13
CA ASP A 172 -26.62 -6.85 -25.18
C ASP A 172 -26.40 -8.11 -24.31
N GLU A 173 -25.93 -9.20 -24.88
CA GLU A 173 -25.56 -10.40 -24.13
C GLU A 173 -24.38 -10.17 -23.20
N LEU A 174 -23.38 -9.36 -23.59
CA LEU A 174 -22.29 -8.95 -22.74
C LEU A 174 -22.82 -8.13 -21.53
N THR A 175 -23.71 -7.20 -21.79
CA THR A 175 -24.37 -6.38 -20.76
C THR A 175 -25.15 -7.24 -19.78
N GLU A 176 -25.94 -8.22 -20.27
CA GLU A 176 -26.68 -9.16 -19.42
C GLU A 176 -25.73 -9.99 -18.55
N PHE A 177 -24.61 -10.45 -19.12
CA PHE A 177 -23.58 -11.16 -18.36
C PHE A 177 -22.96 -10.29 -17.25
N LEU A 178 -22.55 -9.07 -17.55
CA LEU A 178 -21.95 -8.15 -16.59
C LEU A 178 -22.91 -7.80 -15.43
N LEU A 179 -24.19 -7.77 -15.69
CA LEU A 179 -25.22 -7.54 -14.70
C LEU A 179 -25.61 -8.81 -13.91
N SER A 180 -25.07 -9.99 -14.25
CA SER A 180 -25.40 -11.25 -13.56
C SER A 180 -24.70 -11.37 -12.19
N GLU A 181 -25.34 -12.14 -11.28
CA GLU A 181 -24.70 -12.52 -10.01
C GLU A 181 -23.42 -13.31 -10.25
N GLU A 182 -23.39 -14.15 -11.31
CA GLU A 182 -22.22 -14.94 -11.66
C GLU A 182 -21.00 -14.07 -12.00
N ALA A 183 -21.15 -13.01 -12.78
CA ALA A 183 -20.08 -12.06 -13.06
C ALA A 183 -19.62 -11.36 -11.78
N ARG A 184 -20.57 -10.90 -10.95
CA ARG A 184 -20.31 -10.24 -9.67
C ARG A 184 -19.57 -11.12 -8.68
N GLU A 185 -19.98 -12.36 -8.49
CA GLU A 185 -19.36 -13.34 -7.57
C GLU A 185 -17.95 -13.75 -7.99
N ASN A 186 -17.67 -13.70 -9.29
CA ASN A 186 -16.34 -14.01 -9.83
C ASN A 186 -15.48 -12.76 -10.04
N GLY A 187 -15.96 -11.55 -9.66
CA GLY A 187 -15.21 -10.30 -9.78
C GLY A 187 -14.96 -9.88 -11.23
N LEU A 188 -15.82 -10.33 -12.16
CA LEU A 188 -15.67 -10.04 -13.58
C LEU A 188 -16.41 -8.77 -13.98
N GLY A 189 -15.70 -7.84 -14.57
CA GLY A 189 -16.26 -6.57 -15.02
C GLY A 189 -15.20 -5.60 -15.49
N PHE A 190 -15.65 -4.42 -15.89
CA PHE A 190 -14.78 -3.36 -16.40
C PHE A 190 -14.70 -2.17 -15.45
N PHE A 191 -15.45 -2.19 -14.36
CA PHE A 191 -15.48 -1.13 -13.35
C PHE A 191 -15.74 -1.71 -11.96
N GLY A 192 -15.36 -0.96 -10.93
CA GLY A 192 -15.68 -1.29 -9.54
C GLY A 192 -16.74 -0.35 -8.98
N VAL A 193 -17.62 -0.89 -8.12
CA VAL A 193 -18.56 -0.11 -7.32
C VAL A 193 -18.50 -0.60 -5.89
N LYS A 194 -18.20 0.29 -4.95
CA LYS A 194 -18.05 -0.05 -3.53
C LYS A 194 -18.66 1.01 -2.62
N VAL A 195 -19.08 0.60 -1.42
CA VAL A 195 -19.41 1.52 -0.33
C VAL A 195 -18.13 1.83 0.45
N THR A 196 -17.85 3.09 0.68
CA THR A 196 -16.65 3.58 1.39
C THR A 196 -16.96 4.88 2.12
N ILE A 197 -16.05 5.35 2.97
CA ILE A 197 -16.13 6.69 3.57
C ILE A 197 -16.03 7.72 2.45
N ASP A 198 -16.92 8.72 2.46
CA ASP A 198 -16.96 9.76 1.44
C ASP A 198 -15.86 10.80 1.67
N SER A 199 -15.09 11.12 0.63
CA SER A 199 -13.97 12.06 0.70
C SER A 199 -14.39 13.52 0.95
N THR A 200 -15.68 13.86 0.70
CA THR A 200 -16.24 15.20 0.91
C THR A 200 -17.06 15.31 2.19
N ASP A 201 -17.48 14.19 2.76
CA ASP A 201 -18.14 14.06 4.07
C ASP A 201 -17.64 12.81 4.81
N SER A 202 -16.48 12.90 5.43
CA SER A 202 -15.83 11.80 6.16
C SER A 202 -16.69 11.23 7.32
N SER A 203 -17.76 11.90 7.70
CA SER A 203 -18.73 11.39 8.70
C SER A 203 -19.77 10.43 8.11
N SER A 204 -19.74 10.17 6.82
CA SER A 204 -20.77 9.41 6.10
C SER A 204 -20.16 8.40 5.14
N TYR A 205 -20.87 7.29 4.94
CA TYR A 205 -20.55 6.36 3.87
C TYR A 205 -21.23 6.78 2.57
N GLY A 206 -20.45 6.72 1.48
CA GLY A 206 -20.87 6.96 0.10
C GLY A 206 -20.57 5.75 -0.79
N VAL A 207 -20.80 5.93 -2.07
CA VAL A 207 -20.46 4.96 -3.13
C VAL A 207 -19.34 5.53 -4.00
N ASP A 208 -18.32 4.74 -4.22
CA ASP A 208 -17.19 5.07 -5.07
C ASP A 208 -17.14 4.17 -6.31
N ILE A 209 -16.97 4.78 -7.48
CA ILE A 209 -16.89 4.11 -8.77
C ILE A 209 -15.44 4.23 -9.28
N SER A 210 -14.80 3.09 -9.48
CA SER A 210 -13.43 3.00 -10.01
C SER A 210 -13.39 2.52 -11.44
N SER A 211 -12.29 2.88 -12.12
CA SER A 211 -11.97 2.48 -13.49
C SER A 211 -11.63 0.98 -13.62
N THR A 212 -11.42 0.55 -14.87
CA THR A 212 -11.00 -0.82 -15.21
C THR A 212 -9.63 -1.15 -14.59
N ASP A 213 -9.46 -2.38 -14.09
CA ASP A 213 -8.15 -2.86 -13.69
C ASP A 213 -7.27 -3.18 -14.88
N LEU A 214 -6.04 -2.69 -14.84
CA LEU A 214 -5.02 -2.99 -15.83
C LEU A 214 -4.12 -4.14 -15.35
N SER A 215 -3.80 -5.09 -16.24
CA SER A 215 -2.97 -6.23 -15.88
C SER A 215 -1.52 -5.85 -15.56
N LEU A 216 -1.01 -4.77 -16.13
CA LEU A 216 0.32 -4.22 -15.84
C LEU A 216 0.36 -3.24 -14.67
N GLU A 217 -0.81 -2.94 -14.05
CA GLU A 217 -0.96 -2.10 -12.86
C GLU A 217 -0.73 -0.60 -13.06
N ASP A 218 0.03 -0.18 -14.06
CA ASP A 218 0.31 1.20 -14.41
C ASP A 218 -0.15 1.50 -15.84
N SER A 219 -0.92 2.58 -16.02
CA SER A 219 -1.38 3.00 -17.35
C SER A 219 -0.23 3.46 -18.26
N ASP A 220 0.87 3.94 -17.67
CA ASP A 220 2.03 4.41 -18.44
C ASP A 220 2.80 3.26 -19.11
N GLU A 221 2.73 2.04 -18.56
CA GLU A 221 3.31 0.85 -19.18
C GLU A 221 2.66 0.48 -20.52
N TYR A 222 1.41 0.93 -20.76
CA TYR A 222 0.75 0.75 -22.06
C TYR A 222 1.12 1.82 -23.10
N LYS A 223 1.72 2.94 -22.68
CA LYS A 223 2.28 3.95 -23.58
C LYS A 223 3.67 3.53 -24.06
N THR A 224 4.50 3.06 -23.13
CA THR A 224 5.86 2.58 -23.40
C THR A 224 6.22 1.54 -22.35
N LEU A 225 6.36 0.28 -22.77
CA LEU A 225 6.78 -0.80 -21.87
C LEU A 225 8.22 -0.57 -21.39
N THR A 226 8.37 -0.33 -20.10
CA THR A 226 9.67 -0.37 -19.43
C THR A 226 10.20 -1.81 -19.31
N GLU A 227 11.42 -2.01 -18.88
CA GLU A 227 11.92 -3.35 -18.60
C GLU A 227 11.10 -4.01 -17.47
N ASN A 228 10.67 -3.24 -16.47
CA ASN A 228 9.73 -3.72 -15.46
C ASN A 228 8.39 -4.15 -16.09
N GLY A 229 7.79 -3.29 -16.91
CA GLY A 229 6.55 -3.62 -17.62
C GLY A 229 6.66 -4.86 -18.48
N LYS A 230 7.79 -5.10 -19.16
CA LYS A 230 8.05 -6.32 -19.94
C LYS A 230 8.06 -7.57 -19.05
N ARG A 231 8.66 -7.51 -17.84
CA ARG A 231 8.66 -8.65 -16.90
C ARG A 231 7.30 -8.91 -16.30
N VAL A 232 6.59 -7.86 -15.88
CA VAL A 232 5.20 -7.98 -15.41
C VAL A 232 4.34 -8.59 -16.52
N LYS A 233 4.46 -8.07 -17.75
CA LYS A 233 3.73 -8.61 -18.91
C LYS A 233 4.05 -10.08 -19.15
N LYS A 234 5.33 -10.46 -19.12
CA LYS A 234 5.73 -11.87 -19.25
C LYS A 234 5.04 -12.75 -18.20
N ALA A 235 5.06 -12.34 -16.93
CA ALA A 235 4.41 -13.09 -15.85
C ALA A 235 2.89 -13.16 -16.03
N VAL A 236 2.24 -12.11 -16.50
CA VAL A 236 0.81 -12.07 -16.85
C VAL A 236 0.51 -13.02 -17.99
N ASP A 237 1.30 -12.98 -19.07
CA ASP A 237 1.13 -13.84 -20.25
C ASP A 237 1.36 -15.32 -19.90
N ASP A 238 2.39 -15.63 -19.10
CA ASP A 238 2.70 -16.99 -18.65
C ASP A 238 1.58 -17.60 -17.79
N LYS A 239 1.04 -16.82 -16.84
CA LYS A 239 -0.13 -17.26 -16.02
C LYS A 239 -1.36 -17.50 -16.89
N THR A 240 -1.62 -16.58 -17.81
CA THR A 240 -2.75 -16.64 -18.72
C THR A 240 -2.65 -17.86 -19.63
N SER A 241 -1.51 -18.04 -20.28
CA SER A 241 -1.26 -19.15 -21.20
C SER A 241 -1.39 -20.50 -20.50
N TYR A 242 -0.81 -20.64 -19.31
CA TYR A 242 -0.89 -21.87 -18.54
C TYR A 242 -2.35 -22.21 -18.18
N MET A 243 -3.11 -21.26 -17.64
CA MET A 243 -4.47 -21.55 -17.20
C MET A 243 -5.45 -21.80 -18.36
N LEU A 244 -5.38 -20.99 -19.44
CA LEU A 244 -6.24 -21.20 -20.60
C LEU A 244 -5.92 -22.52 -21.29
N GLY A 245 -4.64 -22.95 -21.35
CA GLY A 245 -4.24 -24.27 -21.83
C GLY A 245 -4.81 -25.40 -20.97
N ARG A 246 -4.80 -25.26 -19.64
CA ARG A 246 -5.43 -26.21 -18.70
C ARG A 246 -6.95 -26.32 -18.87
N ILE A 247 -7.61 -25.22 -19.26
CA ILE A 247 -9.05 -25.18 -19.54
C ILE A 247 -9.38 -25.85 -20.87
N GLY A 248 -8.40 -26.03 -21.78
CA GLY A 248 -8.52 -26.75 -23.02
C GLY A 248 -8.45 -25.94 -24.31
N MET A 249 -7.96 -24.68 -24.23
CA MET A 249 -7.73 -23.81 -25.40
C MET A 249 -6.40 -24.18 -26.08
N ASP A 250 -6.34 -24.03 -27.39
CA ASP A 250 -5.09 -24.22 -28.14
C ASP A 250 -4.18 -22.99 -28.11
N GLU A 251 -2.91 -23.17 -28.45
CA GLU A 251 -1.89 -22.11 -28.39
C GLU A 251 -2.24 -20.89 -29.27
N SER A 252 -2.88 -21.11 -30.43
CA SER A 252 -3.22 -20.01 -31.32
C SER A 252 -4.38 -19.18 -30.80
N GLU A 253 -5.38 -19.83 -30.19
CA GLU A 253 -6.49 -19.16 -29.50
C GLU A 253 -5.96 -18.35 -28.29
N ILE A 254 -5.13 -18.97 -27.47
CA ILE A 254 -4.52 -18.32 -26.30
C ILE A 254 -3.73 -17.07 -26.70
N LYS A 255 -2.87 -17.18 -27.73
CA LYS A 255 -2.09 -16.06 -28.21
C LYS A 255 -3.00 -14.92 -28.69
N SER A 256 -4.03 -15.23 -29.44
CA SER A 256 -5.00 -14.23 -29.91
C SER A 256 -5.73 -13.56 -28.76
N LEU A 257 -6.11 -14.30 -27.71
CA LEU A 257 -6.77 -13.74 -26.54
C LEU A 257 -5.85 -12.80 -25.75
N ILE A 258 -4.58 -13.17 -25.56
CA ILE A 258 -3.59 -12.32 -24.88
C ILE A 258 -3.37 -11.01 -25.65
N GLU A 259 -3.20 -11.08 -26.99
CA GLU A 259 -3.03 -9.92 -27.85
C GLU A 259 -4.27 -9.02 -27.82
N SER A 260 -5.47 -9.60 -27.91
CA SER A 260 -6.74 -8.87 -27.86
C SER A 260 -7.02 -8.21 -26.50
N SER A 261 -6.70 -8.91 -25.41
CA SER A 261 -6.80 -8.35 -24.06
C SER A 261 -5.85 -7.17 -23.86
N PHE A 262 -4.62 -7.30 -24.33
CA PHE A 262 -3.63 -6.22 -24.27
C PHE A 262 -4.04 -5.02 -25.15
N GLU A 263 -4.66 -5.26 -26.30
CA GLU A 263 -5.24 -4.21 -27.15
C GLU A 263 -6.35 -3.45 -26.41
N PHE A 264 -7.27 -4.16 -25.73
CA PHE A 264 -8.31 -3.54 -24.92
C PHE A 264 -7.70 -2.66 -23.82
N GLU A 265 -6.78 -3.20 -23.04
CA GLU A 265 -6.12 -2.47 -21.96
C GLU A 265 -5.33 -1.25 -22.49
N THR A 266 -4.67 -1.38 -23.67
CA THR A 266 -3.98 -0.25 -24.34
C THR A 266 -4.94 0.85 -24.77
N LYS A 267 -6.15 0.51 -25.20
CA LYS A 267 -7.15 1.50 -25.58
C LYS A 267 -7.67 2.28 -24.37
N ILE A 268 -8.00 1.57 -23.29
CA ILE A 268 -8.63 2.18 -22.13
C ILE A 268 -7.63 2.91 -21.21
N SER A 269 -6.39 2.44 -21.12
CA SER A 269 -5.34 3.06 -20.30
C SER A 269 -5.03 4.51 -20.66
N LYS A 270 -5.30 4.91 -21.91
CA LYS A 270 -5.04 6.28 -22.40
C LYS A 270 -5.80 7.37 -21.64
N SER A 271 -6.90 7.01 -21.00
CA SER A 271 -7.76 7.91 -20.24
C SER A 271 -7.68 7.68 -18.71
N MET A 272 -6.69 6.89 -18.27
CA MET A 272 -6.46 6.58 -16.88
C MET A 272 -5.17 7.22 -16.41
N MET A 273 -5.11 7.59 -15.12
CA MET A 273 -3.90 8.11 -14.50
C MET A 273 -2.84 7.01 -14.38
N GLY A 274 -1.57 7.36 -14.65
CA GLY A 274 -0.43 6.52 -14.34
C GLY A 274 -0.02 6.62 -12.87
N VAL A 275 0.88 5.73 -12.43
CA VAL A 275 1.34 5.68 -11.03
C VAL A 275 1.99 6.99 -10.59
N LEU A 276 2.82 7.61 -11.44
CA LEU A 276 3.44 8.91 -11.13
C LEU A 276 2.41 10.04 -10.97
N GLU A 277 1.40 10.09 -11.83
CA GLU A 277 0.34 11.09 -11.72
C GLU A 277 -0.54 10.83 -10.50
N ALA A 278 -0.88 9.59 -10.21
CA ALA A 278 -1.71 9.22 -9.06
C ALA A 278 -1.04 9.55 -7.71
N ASN A 279 0.31 9.50 -7.65
CA ASN A 279 1.10 9.88 -6.48
C ASN A 279 1.49 11.37 -6.44
N ASP A 280 1.12 12.16 -7.45
CA ASP A 280 1.28 13.63 -7.38
C ASP A 280 0.26 14.19 -6.39
N PRO A 281 0.70 14.92 -5.33
CA PRO A 281 -0.22 15.53 -4.38
C PRO A 281 -1.31 16.41 -5.03
N ASP A 282 -1.00 17.09 -6.14
CA ASP A 282 -1.97 17.91 -6.87
C ASP A 282 -3.04 17.07 -7.62
N SER A 283 -2.89 15.74 -7.66
CA SER A 283 -3.85 14.83 -8.33
C SER A 283 -4.98 14.34 -7.43
N LEU A 284 -4.89 14.49 -6.12
CA LEU A 284 -5.96 14.08 -5.20
C LEU A 284 -7.33 14.64 -5.61
N MET A 285 -7.38 15.95 -5.90
CA MET A 285 -8.63 16.60 -6.32
C MET A 285 -9.20 16.08 -7.65
N LYS A 286 -8.38 15.43 -8.49
CA LYS A 286 -8.84 14.84 -9.76
C LYS A 286 -9.65 13.56 -9.54
N THR A 287 -9.46 12.88 -8.40
CA THR A 287 -10.18 11.65 -8.05
C THR A 287 -11.47 11.89 -7.29
N ILE A 288 -11.74 13.15 -6.91
CA ILE A 288 -12.93 13.55 -6.16
C ILE A 288 -13.89 14.25 -7.09
N ASN A 289 -14.82 13.48 -7.63
CA ASN A 289 -15.84 13.94 -8.60
C ASN A 289 -17.23 13.53 -8.11
N PRO A 290 -17.79 14.25 -7.13
CA PRO A 290 -19.16 14.00 -6.65
C PRO A 290 -20.16 14.03 -7.81
N THR A 291 -21.01 13.03 -7.87
CA THR A 291 -21.91 12.83 -9.01
C THR A 291 -23.27 12.27 -8.56
N THR A 292 -24.18 12.06 -9.51
CA THR A 292 -25.45 11.39 -9.28
C THR A 292 -25.65 10.25 -10.28
N ALA A 293 -26.51 9.28 -9.96
CA ALA A 293 -26.87 8.21 -10.89
C ALA A 293 -27.37 8.76 -12.24
N LYS A 294 -28.03 9.91 -12.23
CA LYS A 294 -28.50 10.61 -13.44
C LYS A 294 -27.32 11.13 -14.27
N ASP A 295 -26.31 11.71 -13.62
CA ASP A 295 -25.15 12.26 -14.34
C ASP A 295 -24.26 11.13 -14.90
N ILE A 296 -24.14 10.02 -14.15
CA ILE A 296 -23.49 8.80 -14.64
C ILE A 296 -24.19 8.32 -15.90
N LYS A 297 -25.53 8.20 -15.88
CA LYS A 297 -26.33 7.79 -17.03
C LYS A 297 -26.16 8.70 -18.24
N ALA A 298 -25.83 9.95 -18.04
CA ALA A 298 -25.59 10.91 -19.13
C ALA A 298 -24.25 10.73 -19.84
N ILE A 299 -23.25 10.12 -19.17
CA ILE A 299 -21.89 9.97 -19.70
C ILE A 299 -21.50 8.51 -19.98
N GLU A 300 -22.21 7.52 -19.47
CA GLU A 300 -21.85 6.09 -19.56
C GLU A 300 -22.16 5.45 -20.91
N GLY A 301 -22.88 6.14 -21.82
CA GLY A 301 -23.31 5.57 -23.10
C GLY A 301 -24.11 4.28 -22.93
N LYS A 302 -23.58 3.17 -23.44
CA LYS A 302 -24.16 1.83 -23.28
C LYS A 302 -23.53 1.04 -22.12
N VAL A 303 -22.49 1.55 -21.45
CA VAL A 303 -21.87 0.87 -20.28
C VAL A 303 -22.89 0.81 -19.16
N PRO A 304 -23.16 -0.36 -18.55
CA PRO A 304 -24.28 -0.50 -17.63
C PRO A 304 -23.96 -0.11 -16.16
N VAL A 305 -23.28 1.02 -15.93
CA VAL A 305 -22.89 1.42 -14.56
C VAL A 305 -24.10 1.77 -13.72
N ALA A 306 -24.97 2.65 -14.22
CA ALA A 306 -26.17 3.05 -13.50
C ALA A 306 -27.12 1.87 -13.29
N GLU A 307 -27.28 0.99 -14.29
CA GLU A 307 -28.11 -0.21 -14.19
C GLU A 307 -27.55 -1.22 -13.18
N TYR A 308 -26.21 -1.39 -13.14
CA TYR A 308 -25.54 -2.19 -12.12
C TYR A 308 -25.80 -1.63 -10.70
N MET A 309 -25.66 -0.32 -10.56
CA MET A 309 -25.94 0.35 -9.28
C MET A 309 -27.37 0.16 -8.83
N ASP A 310 -28.33 0.31 -9.73
CA ASP A 310 -29.76 0.10 -9.44
C ASP A 310 -30.03 -1.35 -9.04
N LYS A 311 -29.55 -2.29 -9.83
CA LYS A 311 -29.74 -3.73 -9.60
C LYS A 311 -29.22 -4.19 -8.25
N TYR A 312 -28.06 -3.67 -7.81
CA TYR A 312 -27.40 -4.10 -6.58
C TYR A 312 -27.58 -3.14 -5.41
N GLY A 313 -28.44 -2.13 -5.55
CA GLY A 313 -28.84 -1.24 -4.47
C GLY A 313 -27.86 -0.11 -4.13
N TYR A 314 -26.87 0.14 -4.95
CA TYR A 314 -25.91 1.25 -4.74
C TYR A 314 -26.51 2.63 -5.06
N SER A 315 -27.51 2.70 -5.95
CA SER A 315 -28.15 3.95 -6.37
C SER A 315 -28.95 4.66 -5.27
N VAL A 316 -29.21 3.98 -4.14
CA VAL A 316 -29.83 4.60 -2.96
C VAL A 316 -28.86 5.55 -2.22
N SER A 317 -27.57 5.50 -2.55
CA SER A 317 -26.57 6.38 -1.94
C SER A 317 -26.84 7.84 -2.25
N LYS A 318 -26.70 8.69 -1.23
CA LYS A 318 -26.77 10.15 -1.35
C LYS A 318 -25.44 10.77 -1.79
N LEU A 319 -24.36 10.06 -1.54
CA LEU A 319 -22.99 10.46 -1.86
C LEU A 319 -22.45 9.43 -2.84
N ILE A 320 -22.18 9.86 -4.06
CA ILE A 320 -21.59 9.03 -5.12
C ILE A 320 -20.41 9.80 -5.69
N ASN A 321 -19.27 9.13 -5.79
CA ASN A 321 -18.08 9.64 -6.42
C ASN A 321 -17.68 8.77 -7.61
N ILE A 322 -17.12 9.37 -8.65
CA ILE A 322 -16.45 8.68 -9.75
C ILE A 322 -15.00 9.12 -9.80
N GLN A 323 -14.07 8.19 -9.59
CA GLN A 323 -12.65 8.53 -9.48
C GLN A 323 -12.08 9.12 -10.77
N GLU A 324 -12.45 8.55 -11.91
CA GLU A 324 -11.93 8.95 -13.23
C GLU A 324 -13.07 9.15 -14.25
N PRO A 325 -13.77 10.30 -14.25
CA PRO A 325 -14.88 10.53 -15.20
C PRO A 325 -14.48 10.45 -16.67
N ASN A 326 -13.21 10.77 -16.99
CA ASN A 326 -12.70 10.69 -18.36
C ASN A 326 -12.54 9.25 -18.83
N TRP A 327 -12.16 8.34 -17.91
CA TRP A 327 -12.15 6.90 -18.19
C TRP A 327 -13.56 6.43 -18.60
N LEU A 328 -14.61 6.77 -17.86
CA LEU A 328 -15.97 6.32 -18.19
C LEU A 328 -16.43 6.83 -19.56
N LYS A 329 -16.14 8.09 -19.91
CA LYS A 329 -16.45 8.65 -21.25
C LYS A 329 -15.73 7.89 -22.35
N SER A 330 -14.42 7.64 -22.19
CA SER A 330 -13.63 6.89 -23.17
C SER A 330 -14.08 5.44 -23.27
N PHE A 331 -14.44 4.82 -22.14
CA PHE A 331 -14.95 3.46 -22.14
C PHE A 331 -16.33 3.38 -22.82
N ALA A 332 -17.18 4.39 -22.66
CA ALA A 332 -18.47 4.47 -23.35
C ALA A 332 -18.32 4.47 -24.90
N GLU A 333 -17.25 5.04 -25.42
CA GLU A 333 -16.93 5.00 -26.85
C GLU A 333 -16.43 3.61 -27.30
N LEU A 334 -15.71 2.91 -26.42
CA LEU A 334 -15.20 1.55 -26.69
C LEU A 334 -16.25 0.46 -26.52
N TYR A 335 -17.29 0.69 -25.71
CA TYR A 335 -18.31 -0.29 -25.39
C TYR A 335 -19.35 -0.42 -26.50
N ASN A 336 -18.97 -1.16 -27.56
CA ASN A 336 -19.77 -1.41 -28.76
C ASN A 336 -19.45 -2.78 -29.36
N ASP A 337 -20.24 -3.21 -30.35
CA ASP A 337 -20.09 -4.54 -30.99
C ASP A 337 -18.77 -4.68 -31.75
N GLU A 338 -18.16 -3.59 -32.24
CA GLU A 338 -16.87 -3.65 -32.95
C GLU A 338 -15.71 -4.05 -32.03
N ASN A 339 -15.80 -3.74 -30.75
CA ASN A 339 -14.81 -4.05 -29.73
C ASN A 339 -15.21 -5.28 -28.87
N LEU A 340 -16.29 -5.98 -29.21
CA LEU A 340 -16.80 -7.09 -28.39
C LEU A 340 -15.73 -8.16 -28.13
N ASP A 341 -14.97 -8.55 -29.15
CA ASP A 341 -13.96 -9.61 -29.04
C ASP A 341 -12.82 -9.25 -28.11
N ILE A 342 -12.33 -8.00 -28.14
CA ILE A 342 -11.27 -7.55 -27.21
C ILE A 342 -11.78 -7.43 -25.77
N MET A 343 -13.04 -7.06 -25.56
CA MET A 343 -13.67 -7.04 -24.22
C MET A 343 -13.86 -8.46 -23.66
N LYS A 344 -14.30 -9.40 -24.50
CA LYS A 344 -14.39 -10.84 -24.10
C LYS A 344 -13.02 -11.42 -23.77
N ALA A 345 -12.00 -11.08 -24.56
CA ALA A 345 -10.62 -11.49 -24.31
C ALA A 345 -10.12 -11.00 -22.95
N TYR A 346 -10.39 -9.75 -22.59
CA TYR A 346 -10.04 -9.20 -21.27
C TYR A 346 -10.72 -10.00 -20.14
N LEU A 347 -12.00 -10.34 -20.25
CA LEU A 347 -12.70 -11.13 -19.22
C LEU A 347 -12.13 -12.56 -19.13
N LEU A 348 -11.83 -13.22 -20.24
CA LEU A 348 -11.25 -14.57 -20.26
C LEU A 348 -9.84 -14.60 -19.68
N THR A 349 -9.00 -13.63 -20.02
CA THR A 349 -7.64 -13.52 -19.44
C THR A 349 -7.68 -13.16 -17.98
N SER A 350 -8.67 -12.37 -17.51
CA SER A 350 -8.88 -12.07 -16.10
C SER A 350 -9.20 -13.32 -15.29
N ILE A 351 -10.08 -14.20 -15.80
CA ILE A 351 -10.34 -15.51 -15.16
C ILE A 351 -9.04 -16.30 -14.99
N ALA A 352 -8.24 -16.41 -16.04
CA ALA A 352 -7.00 -17.17 -15.99
C ALA A 352 -6.03 -16.62 -14.91
N ARG A 353 -5.85 -15.31 -14.87
CA ARG A 353 -4.99 -14.64 -13.88
C ARG A 353 -5.50 -14.77 -12.44
N ASP A 354 -6.82 -14.69 -12.25
CA ASP A 354 -7.42 -14.62 -10.92
C ASP A 354 -7.62 -16.01 -10.28
N TYR A 355 -7.61 -17.07 -11.09
CA TYR A 355 -7.90 -18.41 -10.60
C TYR A 355 -6.71 -19.37 -10.59
N ILE A 356 -5.57 -19.03 -11.20
CA ILE A 356 -4.38 -19.89 -11.26
C ILE A 356 -3.93 -20.38 -9.88
N ASN A 357 -4.03 -19.56 -8.86
CA ASN A 357 -3.63 -19.89 -7.50
C ASN A 357 -4.79 -20.35 -6.60
N LYS A 358 -6.00 -20.45 -7.15
CA LYS A 358 -7.21 -20.87 -6.41
C LYS A 358 -7.67 -22.29 -6.77
N THR A 359 -7.21 -22.83 -7.88
CA THR A 359 -7.54 -24.16 -8.35
C THR A 359 -6.69 -25.25 -7.66
N ASP A 360 -6.17 -26.20 -8.40
CA ASP A 360 -5.40 -27.32 -7.89
C ASP A 360 -3.94 -26.95 -7.52
N GLU A 361 -3.25 -27.91 -6.95
CA GLU A 361 -1.87 -27.75 -6.49
C GLU A 361 -0.91 -27.46 -7.65
N GLU A 362 -1.07 -28.14 -8.80
CA GLU A 362 -0.21 -27.94 -9.96
C GLU A 362 -0.28 -26.49 -10.45
N ALA A 363 -1.48 -25.93 -10.60
CA ALA A 363 -1.68 -24.54 -10.98
C ALA A 363 -1.13 -23.57 -9.93
N PHE A 364 -1.30 -23.90 -8.65
CA PHE A 364 -0.76 -23.10 -7.55
C PHE A 364 0.78 -23.07 -7.56
N ARG A 365 1.44 -24.23 -7.77
CA ARG A 365 2.90 -24.30 -7.88
C ARG A 365 3.41 -23.54 -9.12
N LYS A 366 2.71 -23.63 -10.23
CA LYS A 366 3.04 -22.85 -11.44
C LYS A 366 2.92 -21.36 -11.18
N TYR A 367 1.85 -20.93 -10.50
CA TYR A 367 1.70 -19.54 -10.05
C TYR A 367 2.88 -19.10 -9.20
N GLN A 368 3.25 -19.88 -8.16
CA GLN A 368 4.39 -19.56 -7.29
C GLN A 368 5.69 -19.42 -8.09
N ALA A 369 5.96 -20.35 -9.02
CA ALA A 369 7.18 -20.31 -9.83
C ALA A 369 7.26 -19.03 -10.68
N ILE A 370 6.14 -18.62 -11.30
CA ILE A 370 6.09 -17.39 -12.11
C ILE A 370 6.28 -16.14 -11.21
N GLU A 371 5.62 -16.08 -10.05
CA GLU A 371 5.78 -14.97 -9.13
C GLU A 371 7.20 -14.88 -8.57
N ASN A 372 7.79 -16.02 -8.22
CA ASN A 372 9.15 -16.07 -7.71
C ASN A 372 10.17 -15.63 -8.76
N GLU A 373 10.05 -16.09 -10.01
CA GLU A 373 10.88 -15.64 -11.12
C GLU A 373 10.77 -14.13 -11.32
N GLN A 374 9.52 -13.64 -11.37
CA GLN A 374 9.27 -12.21 -11.50
C GLN A 374 9.90 -11.41 -10.35
N LYS A 375 10.00 -11.94 -9.13
CA LYS A 375 10.46 -11.25 -7.91
C LYS A 375 11.92 -11.54 -7.54
N GLY A 376 12.62 -12.35 -8.32
CA GLY A 376 13.96 -12.79 -7.97
C GLY A 376 14.01 -13.60 -6.67
N ILE A 377 12.90 -14.25 -6.30
CA ILE A 377 12.79 -15.08 -5.11
C ILE A 377 13.29 -16.48 -5.45
N THR A 378 14.24 -16.98 -4.68
CA THR A 378 14.88 -18.29 -4.94
C THR A 378 14.25 -19.45 -4.18
N GLU A 379 13.52 -19.17 -3.11
CA GLU A 379 12.90 -20.18 -2.24
C GLU A 379 11.46 -19.79 -1.91
N SER A 380 10.51 -20.69 -2.13
CA SER A 380 9.08 -20.47 -1.83
C SER A 380 8.80 -20.63 -0.34
N GLN A 381 7.77 -19.93 0.15
CA GLN A 381 7.26 -20.13 1.50
C GLN A 381 6.60 -21.51 1.66
N PRO A 382 6.60 -22.07 2.90
CA PRO A 382 5.82 -23.25 3.23
C PRO A 382 4.31 -23.03 3.00
N ASP A 383 3.58 -24.08 2.67
CA ASP A 383 2.13 -24.02 2.45
C ASP A 383 1.35 -23.52 3.67
N THR A 384 1.82 -23.86 4.87
CA THR A 384 1.24 -23.39 6.14
C THR A 384 1.30 -21.89 6.29
N ASP A 385 2.41 -21.27 5.87
CA ASP A 385 2.60 -19.83 5.92
C ASP A 385 1.75 -19.11 4.86
N LEU A 386 1.67 -19.71 3.67
CA LEU A 386 0.82 -19.20 2.59
C LEU A 386 -0.67 -19.32 2.94
N ALA A 387 -1.07 -20.43 3.56
CA ALA A 387 -2.43 -20.63 4.07
C ALA A 387 -2.78 -19.59 5.16
N PHE A 388 -1.86 -19.35 6.10
CA PHE A 388 -2.02 -18.30 7.10
C PHE A 388 -2.19 -16.93 6.46
N GLN A 389 -1.28 -16.53 5.56
CA GLN A 389 -1.34 -15.22 4.90
C GLN A 389 -2.65 -15.04 4.12
N GLU A 390 -3.09 -16.06 3.38
CA GLU A 390 -4.33 -15.99 2.62
C GLU A 390 -5.56 -15.92 3.53
N THR A 391 -5.57 -16.68 4.63
CA THR A 391 -6.67 -16.67 5.61
C THR A 391 -6.73 -15.32 6.34
N LYS A 392 -5.60 -14.81 6.82
CA LYS A 392 -5.50 -13.51 7.48
C LYS A 392 -5.94 -12.38 6.55
N LYS A 393 -5.56 -12.45 5.28
CA LYS A 393 -5.90 -11.44 4.28
C LYS A 393 -7.41 -11.30 4.04
N ILE A 394 -8.17 -12.39 4.10
CA ILE A 394 -9.61 -12.36 3.84
C ILE A 394 -10.45 -12.18 5.12
N LEU A 395 -9.90 -12.53 6.28
CA LEU A 395 -10.57 -12.49 7.58
C LEU A 395 -9.74 -11.70 8.63
N PRO A 396 -9.24 -10.48 8.35
CA PRO A 396 -8.37 -9.76 9.29
C PRO A 396 -9.02 -9.54 10.66
N PRO A 397 -10.31 -9.13 10.78
CA PRO A 397 -10.91 -8.87 12.09
C PRO A 397 -11.04 -10.12 12.96
N SER A 398 -11.27 -11.29 12.37
CA SER A 398 -11.37 -12.56 13.11
C SER A 398 -10.03 -12.94 13.75
N PHE A 399 -8.92 -12.75 13.03
CA PHE A 399 -7.58 -12.89 13.62
C PHE A 399 -7.33 -11.86 14.72
N ALA A 400 -7.67 -10.61 14.44
CA ALA A 400 -7.42 -9.49 15.34
C ALA A 400 -8.13 -9.67 16.69
N ARG A 401 -9.41 -10.05 16.72
CA ARG A 401 -10.17 -10.29 17.96
C ARG A 401 -9.55 -11.39 18.82
N ILE A 402 -9.17 -12.52 18.21
CA ILE A 402 -8.52 -13.63 18.92
C ILE A 402 -7.14 -13.20 19.41
N TYR A 403 -6.35 -12.55 18.58
CA TYR A 403 -5.01 -12.07 18.91
C TYR A 403 -5.02 -11.08 20.09
N VAL A 404 -5.88 -10.08 20.04
CA VAL A 404 -6.06 -9.11 21.12
C VAL A 404 -6.44 -9.82 22.42
N LYS A 405 -7.42 -10.72 22.36
CA LYS A 405 -7.86 -11.49 23.54
C LYS A 405 -6.74 -12.29 24.21
N LYS A 406 -5.79 -12.80 23.41
CA LYS A 406 -4.70 -13.68 23.90
C LYS A 406 -3.43 -12.94 24.29
N TYR A 407 -3.08 -11.84 23.61
CA TYR A 407 -1.72 -11.31 23.64
C TYR A 407 -1.62 -9.81 23.96
N ILE A 408 -2.72 -9.06 23.92
CA ILE A 408 -2.69 -7.62 24.18
C ILE A 408 -3.41 -7.30 25.48
N THR A 409 -2.76 -6.47 26.33
CA THR A 409 -3.36 -6.02 27.58
C THR A 409 -3.83 -4.56 27.47
N PRO A 410 -4.79 -4.14 28.32
CA PRO A 410 -5.21 -2.73 28.38
C PRO A 410 -4.07 -1.79 28.74
N GLU A 411 -3.10 -2.25 29.57
CA GLU A 411 -1.95 -1.45 29.98
C GLU A 411 -1.03 -1.17 28.80
N MET A 412 -0.81 -2.15 27.91
CA MET A 412 -0.04 -1.94 26.66
C MET A 412 -0.72 -0.88 25.76
N LYS A 413 -2.06 -0.97 25.65
CA LYS A 413 -2.84 -0.01 24.87
C LYS A 413 -2.67 1.41 25.39
N GLU A 414 -2.76 1.57 26.70
CA GLU A 414 -2.63 2.88 27.35
C GLU A 414 -1.20 3.44 27.23
N GLU A 415 -0.15 2.63 27.42
CA GLU A 415 1.24 3.07 27.26
C GLU A 415 1.49 3.65 25.86
N ILE A 416 1.02 2.97 24.81
CA ILE A 416 1.16 3.46 23.42
C ILE A 416 0.30 4.71 23.21
N ARG A 417 -0.90 4.76 23.74
CA ARG A 417 -1.77 5.94 23.64
C ARG A 417 -1.13 7.18 24.28
N GLU A 418 -0.54 7.03 25.47
CA GLU A 418 0.17 8.10 26.17
C GLU A 418 1.38 8.56 25.36
N PHE A 419 2.16 7.65 24.79
CA PHE A 419 3.32 8.00 23.98
C PHE A 419 2.90 8.76 22.69
N CYS A 420 1.82 8.35 22.02
CA CYS A 420 1.27 9.11 20.91
C CYS A 420 0.83 10.52 21.35
N GLN A 421 0.19 10.66 22.51
CA GLN A 421 -0.25 11.94 23.03
C GLN A 421 0.93 12.89 23.33
N GLU A 422 1.99 12.37 23.96
CA GLU A 422 3.23 13.14 24.17
C GLU A 422 3.85 13.62 22.86
N SER A 423 3.81 12.77 21.83
CA SER A 423 4.30 13.10 20.49
C SER A 423 3.44 14.17 19.81
N VAL A 424 2.11 14.10 19.94
CA VAL A 424 1.18 15.13 19.47
C VAL A 424 1.46 16.48 20.16
N ASP A 425 1.71 16.45 21.47
CA ASP A 425 2.01 17.68 22.21
C ASP A 425 3.36 18.29 21.80
N ALA A 426 4.37 17.46 21.52
CA ALA A 426 5.66 17.91 20.98
C ALA A 426 5.51 18.46 19.54
N TYR A 427 4.66 17.85 18.72
CA TYR A 427 4.36 18.37 17.39
C TYR A 427 3.67 19.74 17.45
N ARG A 428 2.75 19.90 18.39
CA ARG A 428 2.11 21.21 18.67
C ARG A 428 3.13 22.29 19.03
N GLU A 429 4.07 21.97 19.91
CA GLU A 429 5.16 22.88 20.29
C GLU A 429 6.00 23.26 19.07
N MET A 430 6.31 22.28 18.22
CA MET A 430 7.03 22.52 16.97
C MET A 430 6.25 23.45 16.03
N LEU A 431 4.95 23.22 15.79
CA LEU A 431 4.10 24.08 14.95
C LEU A 431 4.02 25.51 15.48
N GLN A 432 3.91 25.69 16.81
CA GLN A 432 3.90 27.02 17.44
C GLN A 432 5.20 27.79 17.22
N GLY A 433 6.33 27.07 17.15
CA GLY A 433 7.66 27.64 16.93
C GLY A 433 7.99 27.98 15.47
N ILE A 434 7.16 27.62 14.49
CA ILE A 434 7.37 27.91 13.07
C ILE A 434 7.27 29.43 12.83
N ASP A 435 8.27 29.99 12.18
CA ASP A 435 8.39 31.44 11.93
C ASP A 435 7.86 31.88 10.56
N TRP A 436 7.80 30.99 9.59
CA TRP A 436 7.35 31.29 8.22
C TRP A 436 5.83 31.18 8.02
N MET A 437 5.11 30.52 8.93
CA MET A 437 3.67 30.31 8.84
C MET A 437 2.90 31.45 9.49
N THR A 438 1.87 31.95 8.82
CA THR A 438 0.96 32.98 9.39
C THR A 438 0.17 32.42 10.57
N GLU A 439 -0.30 33.31 11.46
CA GLU A 439 -1.11 32.89 12.61
C GLU A 439 -2.44 32.25 12.21
N GLU A 440 -2.98 32.57 11.03
CA GLU A 440 -4.21 31.96 10.48
C GLU A 440 -3.99 30.48 10.14
N THR A 441 -2.98 30.17 9.33
CA THR A 441 -2.64 28.80 8.96
C THR A 441 -2.16 27.99 10.17
N LYS A 442 -1.35 28.62 11.05
CA LYS A 442 -0.88 27.99 12.29
C LYS A 442 -2.04 27.57 13.19
N LYS A 443 -3.05 28.43 13.34
CA LYS A 443 -4.27 28.14 14.11
C LYS A 443 -5.05 26.98 13.48
N ALA A 444 -5.19 26.93 12.16
CA ALA A 444 -5.86 25.84 11.48
C ALA A 444 -5.08 24.51 11.64
N ALA A 445 -3.75 24.53 11.53
CA ALA A 445 -2.89 23.38 11.75
C ALA A 445 -3.00 22.84 13.19
N ILE A 446 -2.99 23.74 14.20
CA ILE A 446 -3.17 23.35 15.60
C ILE A 446 -4.58 22.78 15.81
N ASN A 447 -5.62 23.39 15.21
CA ASN A 447 -6.98 22.84 15.28
C ASN A 447 -7.05 21.43 14.71
N LYS A 448 -6.37 21.16 13.59
CA LYS A 448 -6.30 19.80 13.00
C LYS A 448 -5.60 18.83 13.95
N LEU A 449 -4.49 19.25 14.57
CA LEU A 449 -3.77 18.45 15.55
C LEU A 449 -4.59 18.20 16.83
N ASP A 450 -5.42 19.16 17.27
CA ASP A 450 -6.31 19.02 18.42
C ASP A 450 -7.43 17.98 18.18
N HIS A 451 -7.75 17.69 16.91
CA HIS A 451 -8.75 16.71 16.50
C HIS A 451 -8.15 15.38 16.03
N ILE A 452 -6.81 15.24 16.08
CA ILE A 452 -6.18 13.99 15.68
C ILE A 452 -6.62 12.84 16.59
N LYS A 453 -7.07 11.76 15.99
CA LYS A 453 -7.47 10.56 16.72
C LYS A 453 -6.25 9.67 16.92
N ILE A 454 -6.11 9.10 18.11
CA ILE A 454 -5.05 8.15 18.42
C ILE A 454 -5.65 6.75 18.47
N HIS A 455 -5.35 5.97 17.46
CA HIS A 455 -5.69 4.56 17.39
C HIS A 455 -4.52 3.75 17.92
N SER A 456 -4.60 3.33 19.18
CA SER A 456 -3.59 2.50 19.84
C SER A 456 -4.04 1.05 19.91
N LEU A 457 -3.29 0.17 19.30
CA LEU A 457 -3.31 -1.29 19.27
C LEU A 457 -4.60 -1.95 18.76
N TYR A 458 -5.80 -1.58 19.24
CA TYR A 458 -7.05 -2.20 18.82
C TYR A 458 -8.26 -1.28 19.05
N PRO A 459 -9.35 -1.42 18.25
CA PRO A 459 -10.54 -0.57 18.33
C PRO A 459 -11.35 -0.81 19.60
N GLU A 460 -12.16 0.18 20.00
CA GLU A 460 -13.12 0.03 21.08
C GLU A 460 -14.32 -0.84 20.69
N LYS A 461 -14.67 -0.83 19.39
CA LYS A 461 -15.76 -1.62 18.82
C LYS A 461 -15.29 -2.38 17.59
N TRP A 462 -15.86 -3.52 17.37
CA TRP A 462 -15.64 -4.33 16.17
C TRP A 462 -16.87 -4.27 15.26
N ASP A 463 -16.65 -4.32 13.95
CA ASP A 463 -17.73 -4.41 12.99
C ASP A 463 -18.47 -5.76 13.10
N ASP A 464 -19.70 -5.81 12.59
CA ASP A 464 -20.50 -7.04 12.59
C ASP A 464 -20.06 -7.98 11.46
N ASP A 465 -19.30 -9.01 11.83
CA ASP A 465 -18.80 -10.04 10.93
C ASP A 465 -19.68 -11.31 10.91
N SER A 466 -20.88 -11.27 11.52
CA SER A 466 -21.84 -12.41 11.50
C SER A 466 -22.31 -12.80 10.09
N VAL A 467 -22.13 -11.91 9.12
CA VAL A 467 -22.41 -12.14 7.70
C VAL A 467 -21.42 -13.11 7.03
N PHE A 468 -20.24 -13.33 7.62
CA PHE A 468 -19.25 -14.25 7.07
C PHE A 468 -19.63 -15.69 7.42
N GLN A 469 -19.81 -16.49 6.38
CA GLN A 469 -20.18 -17.88 6.53
C GLN A 469 -19.36 -18.73 5.53
N ILE A 470 -18.82 -19.84 5.99
CA ILE A 470 -18.20 -20.83 5.12
C ILE A 470 -18.72 -22.23 5.47
N LYS A 471 -18.64 -23.12 4.49
CA LYS A 471 -18.92 -24.53 4.68
C LYS A 471 -17.59 -25.24 4.91
N SER A 472 -17.43 -25.91 6.04
CA SER A 472 -16.19 -26.63 6.32
C SER A 472 -15.98 -27.82 5.37
N LYS A 473 -14.73 -28.33 5.29
CA LYS A 473 -14.38 -29.50 4.50
C LYS A 473 -15.24 -30.72 4.86
N GLU A 474 -15.47 -30.98 6.16
CA GLU A 474 -16.27 -32.10 6.66
C GLU A 474 -17.72 -32.02 6.22
N ASN A 475 -18.23 -30.82 5.99
CA ASN A 475 -19.56 -30.54 5.49
C ASN A 475 -19.62 -30.41 3.96
N GLY A 476 -18.55 -30.80 3.25
CA GLY A 476 -18.46 -30.77 1.80
C GLY A 476 -18.21 -29.37 1.23
N GLY A 477 -17.64 -28.46 2.00
CA GLY A 477 -17.16 -27.16 1.50
C GLY A 477 -15.91 -27.33 0.64
N THR A 478 -15.73 -26.41 -0.32
CA THR A 478 -14.52 -26.32 -1.15
C THR A 478 -13.85 -24.96 -0.96
N TYR A 479 -12.56 -24.88 -1.28
CA TYR A 479 -11.82 -23.61 -1.18
C TYR A 479 -12.41 -22.52 -2.08
N LEU A 480 -12.85 -22.85 -3.30
CA LEU A 480 -13.49 -21.90 -4.22
C LEU A 480 -14.85 -21.41 -3.71
N ASP A 481 -15.68 -22.31 -3.14
CA ASP A 481 -16.97 -21.91 -2.58
C ASP A 481 -16.80 -21.02 -1.34
N ALA A 482 -15.81 -21.32 -0.50
CA ALA A 482 -15.49 -20.52 0.67
C ALA A 482 -15.05 -19.11 0.26
N GLN A 483 -14.21 -18.97 -0.77
CA GLN A 483 -13.82 -17.65 -1.28
C GLN A 483 -15.01 -16.84 -1.78
N LYS A 484 -15.91 -17.46 -2.58
CA LYS A 484 -17.14 -16.80 -3.06
C LYS A 484 -18.06 -16.38 -1.90
N SER A 485 -18.22 -17.27 -0.91
CA SER A 485 -19.05 -16.96 0.26
C SER A 485 -18.50 -15.79 1.07
N LEU A 486 -17.18 -15.73 1.28
CA LEU A 486 -16.56 -14.63 2.01
C LEU A 486 -16.62 -13.30 1.22
N ILE A 487 -16.46 -13.33 -0.10
CA ILE A 487 -16.65 -12.14 -0.94
C ILE A 487 -18.09 -11.61 -0.82
N LYS A 488 -19.09 -12.49 -0.83
CA LYS A 488 -20.50 -12.10 -0.57
C LYS A 488 -20.66 -11.48 0.81
N GLY A 489 -20.04 -12.02 1.84
CA GLY A 489 -20.03 -11.46 3.18
C GLY A 489 -19.45 -10.05 3.22
N ILE A 490 -18.30 -9.83 2.56
CA ILE A 490 -17.66 -8.52 2.45
C ILE A 490 -18.58 -7.51 1.78
N ILE A 491 -19.22 -7.88 0.67
CA ILE A 491 -20.16 -7.01 -0.04
C ILE A 491 -21.39 -6.71 0.85
N ALA A 492 -21.94 -7.72 1.53
CA ALA A 492 -23.08 -7.54 2.42
C ALA A 492 -22.78 -6.59 3.58
N ARG A 493 -21.58 -6.72 4.21
CA ARG A 493 -21.13 -5.81 5.24
C ARG A 493 -20.98 -4.38 4.72
N GLN A 494 -20.37 -4.17 3.57
CA GLN A 494 -20.27 -2.85 2.96
C GLN A 494 -21.64 -2.24 2.66
N MET A 495 -22.54 -3.02 2.11
CA MET A 495 -23.91 -2.54 1.83
C MET A 495 -24.69 -2.19 3.09
N SER A 496 -24.39 -2.79 4.24
CA SER A 496 -25.02 -2.42 5.51
C SER A 496 -24.64 -1.00 5.97
N HIS A 497 -23.52 -0.46 5.51
CA HIS A 497 -23.06 0.89 5.83
C HIS A 497 -23.62 1.97 4.89
N ILE A 498 -24.24 1.63 3.75
CA ILE A 498 -24.70 2.62 2.76
C ILE A 498 -25.60 3.67 3.39
N ASN A 499 -25.32 4.96 3.17
CA ASN A 499 -25.97 6.10 3.83
C ASN A 499 -25.87 6.12 5.38
N GLY A 500 -25.08 5.23 5.96
CA GLY A 500 -24.78 5.21 7.40
C GLY A 500 -23.80 6.32 7.79
N LYS A 501 -23.73 6.59 9.10
CA LYS A 501 -22.68 7.42 9.67
C LYS A 501 -21.48 6.56 10.01
N VAL A 502 -20.30 7.14 9.85
CA VAL A 502 -19.04 6.48 10.24
C VAL A 502 -18.97 6.44 11.76
N ASP A 503 -18.77 5.24 12.31
CA ASP A 503 -18.46 5.03 13.73
C ASP A 503 -16.93 4.92 13.88
N ASN A 504 -16.31 5.98 14.39
CA ASN A 504 -14.86 6.04 14.54
C ASN A 504 -14.30 5.11 15.63
N ASP A 505 -15.16 4.47 16.43
CA ASP A 505 -14.71 3.43 17.37
C ASP A 505 -14.48 2.08 16.65
N ILE A 506 -14.92 1.96 15.38
CA ILE A 506 -14.73 0.79 14.52
C ILE A 506 -13.64 1.10 13.50
N TRP A 507 -12.54 0.36 13.52
CA TRP A 507 -11.45 0.58 12.57
C TRP A 507 -11.57 -0.35 11.37
N GLN A 508 -11.46 0.21 10.17
CA GLN A 508 -11.50 -0.52 8.89
C GLN A 508 -10.10 -0.98 8.44
N ILE A 509 -9.27 -1.47 9.38
CA ILE A 509 -7.86 -1.79 9.17
C ILE A 509 -7.50 -3.18 9.68
N ASP A 510 -6.43 -3.77 9.15
CA ASP A 510 -5.82 -4.97 9.71
C ASP A 510 -4.78 -4.59 10.76
N ILE A 511 -5.13 -4.67 12.05
CA ILE A 511 -4.22 -4.34 13.15
C ILE A 511 -3.04 -5.30 13.31
N LEU A 512 -3.03 -6.43 12.60
CA LEU A 512 -1.92 -7.39 12.58
C LEU A 512 -1.05 -7.24 11.33
N GLU A 513 -1.22 -6.19 10.56
CA GLU A 513 -0.29 -5.79 9.52
C GLU A 513 0.98 -5.20 10.15
N THR A 514 2.14 -5.49 9.55
CA THR A 514 3.42 -4.93 10.04
C THR A 514 3.56 -3.51 9.51
N ASN A 515 2.86 -2.58 10.14
CA ASN A 515 2.79 -1.19 9.75
C ASN A 515 2.43 -0.27 10.92
N ALA A 516 2.70 1.03 10.76
CA ALA A 516 2.06 2.16 11.41
C ALA A 516 1.63 3.12 10.29
N PHE A 517 0.55 3.88 10.45
CA PHE A 517 0.08 4.77 9.40
C PHE A 517 -0.83 5.88 9.91
N TYR A 518 -0.84 6.99 9.16
CA TYR A 518 -1.83 8.05 9.32
C TYR A 518 -2.96 7.89 8.30
N ALA A 519 -4.21 7.94 8.76
CA ALA A 519 -5.40 7.90 7.90
C ALA A 519 -5.99 9.30 7.74
N ALA A 520 -5.73 9.94 6.61
CA ALA A 520 -6.08 11.35 6.36
C ALA A 520 -7.60 11.60 6.37
N PHE A 521 -8.39 10.64 5.84
CA PHE A 521 -9.86 10.71 5.80
C PHE A 521 -10.53 10.58 7.19
N GLU A 522 -9.79 10.14 8.21
CA GLU A 522 -10.24 10.08 9.61
C GLU A 522 -9.51 11.07 10.49
N ASN A 523 -8.44 11.68 10.02
CA ASN A 523 -7.47 12.42 10.82
C ASN A 523 -6.99 11.58 12.01
N SER A 524 -6.51 10.36 11.74
CA SER A 524 -6.07 9.41 12.78
C SER A 524 -4.65 8.92 12.59
N VAL A 525 -3.92 8.80 13.69
CA VAL A 525 -2.64 8.11 13.80
C VAL A 525 -2.89 6.69 14.31
N ASN A 526 -2.35 5.68 13.61
CA ASN A 526 -2.64 4.27 13.85
C ASN A 526 -1.34 3.53 14.20
N ILE A 527 -1.17 3.20 15.48
CA ILE A 527 -0.05 2.41 15.99
C ILE A 527 -0.59 1.03 16.37
N ILE A 528 -0.31 0.04 15.54
CA ILE A 528 -0.92 -1.28 15.61
C ILE A 528 0.07 -2.35 16.05
N PRO A 529 -0.39 -3.42 16.73
CA PRO A 529 0.50 -4.39 17.36
C PRO A 529 1.30 -5.26 16.38
N GLY A 530 0.90 -5.31 15.11
CA GLY A 530 1.63 -6.02 14.06
C GLY A 530 3.01 -5.43 13.73
N TYR A 531 3.32 -4.22 14.23
CA TYR A 531 4.61 -3.55 14.03
C TYR A 531 5.64 -3.84 15.13
N PHE A 532 5.26 -4.50 16.24
CA PHE A 532 6.10 -4.60 17.44
C PHE A 532 7.08 -5.77 17.39
N CYS A 533 8.37 -5.46 17.45
CA CYS A 533 9.48 -6.39 17.56
C CYS A 533 10.68 -5.74 18.27
N ASP A 534 11.78 -6.47 18.36
CA ASP A 534 12.98 -6.05 19.09
C ASP A 534 13.57 -4.72 18.65
N VAL A 535 13.45 -4.36 17.38
CA VAL A 535 14.02 -3.11 16.85
C VAL A 535 13.03 -1.96 16.78
N THR A 536 11.72 -2.21 16.92
CA THR A 536 10.68 -1.18 16.86
C THR A 536 10.17 -0.78 18.23
N TYR A 537 9.66 -1.76 19.01
CA TYR A 537 9.14 -1.51 20.35
C TYR A 537 9.14 -2.75 21.24
N ARG A 538 9.69 -2.56 22.45
CA ARG A 538 9.51 -3.43 23.63
C ARG A 538 9.33 -2.55 24.85
N SER A 539 8.56 -3.02 25.82
CA SER A 539 8.30 -2.26 27.06
C SER A 539 9.55 -1.98 27.89
N ASP A 540 10.58 -2.84 27.82
CA ASP A 540 11.85 -2.75 28.53
C ASP A 540 12.93 -1.90 27.84
N MET A 541 12.66 -1.35 26.67
CA MET A 541 13.56 -0.39 26.01
C MET A 541 13.76 0.86 26.86
N SER A 542 14.98 1.41 26.84
CA SER A 542 15.23 2.72 27.42
C SER A 542 14.47 3.82 26.66
N ILE A 543 14.35 4.99 27.26
CA ILE A 543 13.64 6.10 26.64
C ILE A 543 14.29 6.53 25.32
N GLU A 544 15.62 6.48 25.24
CA GLU A 544 16.37 6.81 24.04
C GLU A 544 16.08 5.83 22.91
N GLU A 545 16.03 4.53 23.23
CA GLU A 545 15.67 3.50 22.24
C GLU A 545 14.22 3.64 21.79
N LYS A 546 13.27 3.86 22.70
CA LYS A 546 11.86 4.11 22.36
C LYS A 546 11.71 5.33 21.46
N TYR A 547 12.41 6.43 21.79
CA TYR A 547 12.36 7.66 20.97
C TYR A 547 13.01 7.45 19.61
N GLY A 548 14.18 6.79 19.53
CA GLY A 548 14.90 6.54 18.27
C GLY A 548 14.18 5.56 17.35
N ALA A 549 13.45 4.58 17.90
CA ALA A 549 12.72 3.58 17.14
C ALA A 549 11.24 3.99 16.93
N ILE A 550 10.30 3.39 17.68
CA ILE A 550 8.86 3.63 17.51
C ILE A 550 8.49 5.11 17.63
N GLY A 551 9.22 5.90 18.42
CA GLY A 551 8.96 7.33 18.59
C GLY A 551 9.11 8.11 17.30
N THR A 552 10.21 7.90 16.54
CA THR A 552 10.37 8.56 15.23
C THR A 552 9.28 8.14 14.26
N VAL A 553 8.78 6.90 14.33
CA VAL A 553 7.64 6.43 13.53
C VAL A 553 6.34 7.12 13.95
N ILE A 554 6.05 7.22 15.26
CA ILE A 554 4.87 7.95 15.74
C ILE A 554 4.91 9.42 15.27
N GLY A 555 6.06 10.07 15.38
CA GLY A 555 6.25 11.45 14.88
C GLY A 555 6.09 11.55 13.36
N HIS A 556 6.57 10.57 12.61
CA HIS A 556 6.38 10.42 11.16
C HIS A 556 4.89 10.34 10.82
N GLU A 557 4.14 9.45 11.47
CA GLU A 557 2.70 9.31 11.22
C GLU A 557 1.90 10.57 11.58
N ILE A 558 2.24 11.25 12.67
CA ILE A 558 1.62 12.54 13.00
C ILE A 558 1.91 13.57 11.91
N SER A 559 3.12 13.56 11.33
CA SER A 559 3.51 14.53 10.30
C SER A 559 2.75 14.38 9.00
N HIS A 560 2.26 13.16 8.69
CA HIS A 560 1.38 12.94 7.55
C HIS A 560 0.08 13.75 7.59
N ALA A 561 -0.34 14.24 8.75
CA ALA A 561 -1.44 15.21 8.81
C ALA A 561 -1.12 16.54 8.08
N PHE A 562 0.16 16.84 7.88
CA PHE A 562 0.64 18.14 7.41
C PHE A 562 1.56 18.07 6.18
N ASP A 563 1.89 16.88 5.69
CA ASP A 563 2.68 16.70 4.48
C ASP A 563 1.95 17.14 3.21
N THR A 564 2.53 16.87 2.04
CA THR A 564 1.98 17.30 0.75
C THR A 564 0.63 16.66 0.42
N ASN A 565 0.30 15.51 1.02
CA ASN A 565 -1.00 14.82 0.86
C ASN A 565 -1.95 15.18 1.99
N GLY A 566 -1.57 14.94 3.25
CA GLY A 566 -2.45 15.15 4.40
C GLY A 566 -2.83 16.60 4.62
N SER A 567 -1.98 17.56 4.21
CA SER A 567 -2.30 19.00 4.26
C SER A 567 -3.54 19.40 3.42
N GLN A 568 -4.04 18.51 2.56
CA GLN A 568 -5.24 18.73 1.77
C GLN A 568 -6.53 18.31 2.48
N TYR A 569 -6.44 17.74 3.69
CA TYR A 569 -7.58 17.33 4.51
C TYR A 569 -7.72 18.24 5.73
N ASP A 570 -8.96 18.55 6.09
CA ASP A 570 -9.28 19.34 7.28
C ASP A 570 -9.19 18.51 8.60
N GLU A 571 -9.56 19.12 9.70
CA GLU A 571 -9.50 18.54 11.04
C GLU A 571 -10.40 17.31 11.27
N VAL A 572 -11.36 17.08 10.40
CA VAL A 572 -12.27 15.92 10.48
C VAL A 572 -12.06 14.91 9.35
N GLY A 573 -11.10 15.17 8.45
CA GLY A 573 -10.74 14.27 7.37
C GLY A 573 -11.46 14.52 6.03
N ASN A 574 -12.12 15.67 5.86
CA ASN A 574 -12.66 16.08 4.56
C ASN A 574 -11.58 16.73 3.71
N VAL A 575 -11.59 16.46 2.41
CA VAL A 575 -10.71 17.16 1.48
C VAL A 575 -11.11 18.64 1.40
N LYS A 576 -10.21 19.52 1.83
CA LYS A 576 -10.47 20.95 1.95
C LYS A 576 -9.17 21.75 2.03
N ASP A 577 -9.07 22.81 1.23
CA ASP A 577 -7.97 23.76 1.32
C ASP A 577 -8.20 24.72 2.53
N TRP A 578 -7.33 24.60 3.54
CA TRP A 578 -7.39 25.39 4.78
C TRP A 578 -6.18 26.32 4.96
N TRP A 579 -5.28 26.33 3.98
CA TRP A 579 -4.08 27.17 3.99
C TRP A 579 -4.37 28.60 3.53
N THR A 580 -3.60 29.58 4.04
CA THR A 580 -3.46 30.83 3.31
C THR A 580 -2.64 30.57 2.03
N LYS A 581 -2.88 31.39 1.02
CA LYS A 581 -2.18 31.22 -0.26
C LYS A 581 -0.66 31.35 -0.10
N GLU A 582 -0.25 32.32 0.68
CA GLU A 582 1.16 32.64 0.95
C GLU A 582 1.87 31.50 1.65
N ASP A 583 1.25 30.91 2.68
CA ASP A 583 1.82 29.80 3.43
C ASP A 583 1.89 28.53 2.59
N LYS A 584 0.85 28.28 1.76
CA LYS A 584 0.84 27.14 0.83
C LYS A 584 1.96 27.23 -0.21
N GLU A 585 2.23 28.46 -0.73
CA GLU A 585 3.34 28.71 -1.66
C GLU A 585 4.70 28.51 -0.96
N GLU A 586 4.88 28.97 0.27
CA GLU A 586 6.13 28.78 1.02
C GLU A 586 6.34 27.30 1.40
N PHE A 587 5.30 26.58 1.82
CA PHE A 587 5.38 25.15 2.07
C PHE A 587 5.83 24.37 0.81
N ARG A 588 5.20 24.65 -0.35
CA ARG A 588 5.57 24.05 -1.63
C ARG A 588 7.02 24.34 -2.03
N LYS A 589 7.49 25.55 -1.77
CA LYS A 589 8.87 25.93 -2.03
C LYS A 589 9.86 25.16 -1.15
N ARG A 590 9.51 24.93 0.13
CA ARG A 590 10.31 24.11 1.06
C ARG A 590 10.31 22.65 0.67
N ALA A 591 9.17 22.09 0.32
CA ALA A 591 9.04 20.72 -0.22
C ALA A 591 9.84 20.55 -1.54
N ALA A 592 9.83 21.55 -2.43
CA ALA A 592 10.60 21.54 -3.67
C ALA A 592 12.12 21.43 -3.46
N LYS A 593 12.65 21.88 -2.31
CA LYS A 593 14.06 21.70 -1.96
C LYS A 593 14.38 20.21 -1.74
N LEU A 594 13.50 19.51 -1.04
CA LEU A 594 13.61 18.05 -0.84
C LEU A 594 13.47 17.30 -2.17
N VAL A 595 12.51 17.68 -3.01
CA VAL A 595 12.35 17.11 -4.35
C VAL A 595 13.64 17.23 -5.16
N ALA A 596 14.22 18.45 -5.21
CA ALA A 596 15.47 18.69 -5.91
C ALA A 596 16.65 17.89 -5.32
N TYR A 597 16.66 17.64 -4.01
CA TYR A 597 17.65 16.80 -3.37
C TYR A 597 17.58 15.37 -3.94
N TYR A 598 16.42 14.71 -3.86
CA TYR A 598 16.26 13.33 -4.30
C TYR A 598 16.39 13.15 -5.82
N ASP A 599 15.97 14.12 -6.63
CA ASP A 599 16.17 14.10 -8.10
C ASP A 599 17.65 14.05 -8.51
N ASN A 600 18.56 14.38 -7.57
CA ASN A 600 20.00 14.29 -7.78
C ASN A 600 20.64 13.01 -7.21
N VAL A 601 19.89 12.20 -6.45
CA VAL A 601 20.39 10.93 -5.92
C VAL A 601 20.40 9.88 -7.02
N VAL A 602 21.56 9.34 -7.34
CA VAL A 602 21.73 8.19 -8.22
C VAL A 602 21.54 6.93 -7.41
N ALA A 603 20.55 6.13 -7.78
CA ALA A 603 20.17 4.90 -7.06
C ALA A 603 21.04 3.69 -7.47
N PHE A 604 21.43 3.60 -8.74
CA PHE A 604 22.15 2.45 -9.31
C PHE A 604 23.24 2.87 -10.26
N ASP A 605 24.20 1.97 -10.52
CA ASP A 605 25.36 2.20 -11.38
C ASP A 605 25.02 2.53 -12.84
N ASP A 606 23.83 2.19 -13.30
CA ASP A 606 23.32 2.54 -14.63
C ASP A 606 22.91 4.02 -14.76
N GLY A 607 22.93 4.76 -13.65
CA GLY A 607 22.56 6.17 -13.58
C GLY A 607 21.10 6.42 -13.26
N THR A 608 20.31 5.40 -12.95
CA THR A 608 18.92 5.54 -12.49
C THR A 608 18.86 6.42 -11.24
N LYS A 609 17.96 7.41 -11.24
CA LYS A 609 17.76 8.36 -10.14
C LYS A 609 16.40 8.15 -9.47
N TYR A 610 16.29 8.63 -8.25
CA TYR A 610 14.99 8.77 -7.59
C TYR A 610 14.14 9.84 -8.26
N SER A 611 12.82 9.69 -8.16
CA SER A 611 11.89 10.79 -8.35
C SER A 611 11.66 11.47 -7.01
N GLY A 612 12.18 12.69 -6.84
CA GLY A 612 11.94 13.45 -5.61
C GLY A 612 10.45 13.74 -5.40
N GLN A 613 9.67 13.86 -6.47
CA GLN A 613 8.22 14.00 -6.40
C GLN A 613 7.55 12.74 -5.82
N MET A 614 8.01 11.55 -6.18
CA MET A 614 7.49 10.28 -5.65
C MET A 614 7.74 10.16 -4.15
N VAL A 615 8.96 10.49 -3.69
CA VAL A 615 9.40 10.23 -2.31
C VAL A 615 9.19 11.40 -1.35
N GLN A 616 8.69 12.56 -1.82
CA GLN A 616 8.66 13.80 -1.02
C GLN A 616 7.83 13.68 0.26
N THR A 617 6.68 13.04 0.18
CA THR A 617 5.74 12.89 1.30
C THR A 617 6.39 12.12 2.45
N GLU A 618 6.98 10.98 2.14
CA GLU A 618 7.61 10.10 3.12
C GLU A 618 8.91 10.69 3.69
N ALA A 619 9.73 11.30 2.84
CA ALA A 619 10.97 11.92 3.29
C ALA A 619 10.73 13.19 4.15
N ILE A 620 9.67 13.95 3.90
CA ILE A 620 9.23 15.05 4.80
C ILE A 620 8.81 14.47 6.15
N ALA A 621 8.06 13.37 6.16
CA ALA A 621 7.58 12.74 7.37
C ALA A 621 8.72 12.15 8.23
N ASP A 622 9.73 11.54 7.61
CA ASP A 622 10.92 11.04 8.32
C ASP A 622 11.66 12.17 9.06
N ILE A 623 11.90 13.30 8.39
CA ILE A 623 12.59 14.46 8.99
C ILE A 623 11.74 15.07 10.11
N ALA A 624 10.43 15.19 9.92
CA ALA A 624 9.52 15.74 10.92
C ALA A 624 9.41 14.82 12.15
N GLY A 625 9.32 13.52 11.96
CA GLY A 625 9.30 12.53 13.04
C GLY A 625 10.55 12.59 13.92
N MET A 626 11.72 12.68 13.30
CA MET A 626 12.99 12.87 14.00
C MET A 626 12.97 14.18 14.81
N LYS A 627 12.52 15.30 14.23
CA LYS A 627 12.43 16.59 14.90
C LYS A 627 11.53 16.57 16.13
N VAL A 628 10.40 15.89 16.05
CA VAL A 628 9.46 15.72 17.16
C VAL A 628 10.15 14.99 18.33
N MET A 629 10.84 13.88 18.03
CA MET A 629 11.55 13.14 19.06
C MET A 629 12.72 13.90 19.66
N LEU A 630 13.45 14.66 18.88
CA LEU A 630 14.51 15.56 19.38
C LEU A 630 13.93 16.67 20.29
N THR A 631 12.71 17.13 20.02
CA THR A 631 12.00 18.07 20.90
C THR A 631 11.68 17.46 22.26
N LEU A 632 11.26 16.18 22.28
CA LEU A 632 11.06 15.44 23.54
C LEU A 632 12.38 15.11 24.24
N ALA A 633 13.39 14.70 23.50
CA ALA A 633 14.73 14.36 24.01
C ALA A 633 15.36 15.50 24.83
N LYS A 634 15.19 16.75 24.40
CA LYS A 634 15.67 17.94 25.10
C LYS A 634 15.06 18.11 26.49
N LYS A 635 13.92 17.49 26.79
CA LYS A 635 13.24 17.53 28.07
C LYS A 635 13.71 16.42 29.00
N VAL A 636 14.44 15.40 28.51
CA VAL A 636 14.95 14.28 29.29
C VAL A 636 16.36 14.59 29.83
N PRO A 637 16.56 14.62 31.16
CA PRO A 637 17.88 14.87 31.72
C PRO A 637 18.89 13.80 31.31
N ASN A 638 20.09 14.22 30.88
CA ASN A 638 21.19 13.34 30.47
C ASN A 638 20.83 12.36 29.36
N PHE A 639 20.01 12.79 28.42
CA PHE A 639 19.61 11.98 27.26
C PHE A 639 20.82 11.54 26.45
N ASP A 640 20.89 10.24 26.13
CA ASP A 640 21.98 9.64 25.35
C ASP A 640 21.62 9.68 23.84
N TYR A 641 22.09 10.72 23.14
CA TYR A 641 21.85 10.89 21.70
C TYR A 641 22.52 9.82 20.84
N ASP A 642 23.67 9.23 21.24
CA ASP A 642 24.26 8.12 20.48
C ASP A 642 23.33 6.90 20.48
N LYS A 643 22.78 6.57 21.64
CA LYS A 643 21.83 5.47 21.77
C LYS A 643 20.55 5.71 20.95
N PHE A 644 20.06 6.95 20.95
CA PHE A 644 18.91 7.38 20.18
C PHE A 644 19.11 7.23 18.67
N PHE A 645 20.18 7.83 18.11
CA PHE A 645 20.44 7.78 16.68
C PHE A 645 20.75 6.35 16.21
N ARG A 646 21.49 5.54 16.99
CA ARG A 646 21.74 4.14 16.65
C ARG A 646 20.48 3.28 16.68
N ALA A 647 19.52 3.54 17.57
CA ALA A 647 18.24 2.84 17.58
C ALA A 647 17.45 3.13 16.29
N HIS A 648 17.44 4.41 15.86
CA HIS A 648 16.83 4.81 14.59
C HIS A 648 17.43 4.07 13.39
N GLU A 649 18.75 4.05 13.25
CA GLU A 649 19.42 3.39 12.13
C GLU A 649 19.19 1.88 12.10
N ARG A 650 19.22 1.22 13.26
CA ARG A 650 19.00 -0.24 13.36
C ARG A 650 17.59 -0.63 12.92
N MET A 651 16.61 0.20 13.21
CA MET A 651 15.24 -0.03 12.78
C MET A 651 15.14 -0.01 11.24
N TRP A 652 15.91 0.85 10.59
CA TRP A 652 15.89 0.99 9.13
C TRP A 652 16.80 -0.01 8.39
N ALA A 653 17.53 -0.91 9.08
CA ALA A 653 18.33 -1.94 8.40
C ALA A 653 17.45 -2.75 7.43
N ARG A 654 17.84 -2.80 6.15
CA ARG A 654 17.11 -3.54 5.12
C ARG A 654 17.98 -3.81 3.89
N VAL A 655 17.82 -5.02 3.33
CA VAL A 655 18.39 -5.40 2.04
C VAL A 655 17.31 -5.89 1.09
N TYR A 656 17.57 -5.71 -0.21
CA TYR A 656 16.69 -6.09 -1.30
C TYR A 656 17.45 -6.94 -2.32
N THR A 657 16.79 -7.85 -3.03
CA THR A 657 17.30 -8.26 -4.34
C THR A 657 17.43 -7.03 -5.23
N ILE A 658 18.37 -7.02 -6.18
CA ILE A 658 18.54 -5.89 -7.11
C ILE A 658 17.19 -5.55 -7.76
N ALA A 659 16.51 -6.55 -8.16
CA ALA A 659 15.22 -6.48 -8.78
C ALA A 659 14.12 -5.82 -7.93
N ALA A 660 14.08 -6.11 -6.64
CA ALA A 660 13.12 -5.48 -5.73
C ALA A 660 13.51 -4.02 -5.44
N ALA A 661 14.82 -3.74 -5.35
CA ALA A 661 15.31 -2.37 -5.15
C ALA A 661 14.97 -1.46 -6.33
N GLU A 662 15.19 -1.95 -7.56
CA GLU A 662 14.88 -1.22 -8.78
C GLU A 662 13.38 -0.91 -8.87
N ASN A 663 12.51 -1.89 -8.56
CA ASN A 663 11.06 -1.65 -8.51
C ASN A 663 10.70 -0.62 -7.43
N ALA A 664 11.27 -0.74 -6.22
CA ALA A 664 10.99 0.18 -5.14
C ALA A 664 11.34 1.63 -5.53
N VAL A 665 12.48 1.86 -6.17
CA VAL A 665 12.88 3.20 -6.66
C VAL A 665 11.89 3.78 -7.66
N LEU A 666 11.21 2.93 -8.45
CA LEU A 666 10.27 3.36 -9.50
C LEU A 666 8.83 3.52 -9.03
N THR A 667 8.42 2.78 -7.99
CA THR A 667 6.98 2.65 -7.65
C THR A 667 6.65 2.86 -6.18
N ASP A 668 7.64 2.89 -5.28
CA ASP A 668 7.45 3.12 -3.85
C ASP A 668 7.62 4.61 -3.52
N THR A 669 6.74 5.13 -2.69
CA THR A 669 6.83 6.49 -2.17
C THR A 669 7.92 6.66 -1.12
N HIS A 670 8.49 5.56 -0.63
CA HIS A 670 9.60 5.59 0.33
C HIS A 670 10.95 5.51 -0.37
N PRO A 671 11.92 6.35 0.02
CA PRO A 671 13.31 6.13 -0.38
C PRO A 671 13.84 4.79 0.16
N LEU A 672 14.84 4.20 -0.50
CA LEU A 672 15.52 3.04 0.05
C LEU A 672 16.11 3.36 1.44
N HIS A 673 16.18 2.36 2.28
CA HIS A 673 16.36 2.51 3.72
C HIS A 673 17.67 3.20 4.14
N TYR A 674 18.76 3.02 3.37
CA TYR A 674 20.03 3.74 3.63
C TYR A 674 19.86 5.27 3.51
N LEU A 675 18.93 5.73 2.69
CA LEU A 675 18.60 7.15 2.58
C LEU A 675 17.65 7.60 3.71
N ARG A 676 16.68 6.76 4.09
CA ARG A 676 15.79 7.07 5.23
C ARG A 676 16.59 7.28 6.51
N GLY A 677 17.65 6.48 6.74
CA GLY A 677 18.59 6.70 7.83
C GLY A 677 19.41 7.97 7.62
N ASN A 678 20.36 7.92 6.70
CA ASN A 678 21.38 8.96 6.53
C ASN A 678 20.82 10.36 6.24
N VAL A 679 19.86 10.48 5.30
CA VAL A 679 19.30 11.80 4.91
C VAL A 679 18.53 12.41 6.07
N THR A 680 17.85 11.62 6.87
CA THR A 680 17.07 12.11 8.01
C THR A 680 18.00 12.68 9.09
N VAL A 681 18.97 11.90 9.56
CA VAL A 681 19.81 12.33 10.71
C VAL A 681 20.73 13.51 10.39
N GLN A 682 21.23 13.63 9.16
CA GLN A 682 22.14 14.71 8.77
C GLN A 682 21.51 16.11 8.79
N GLN A 683 20.15 16.22 8.89
CA GLN A 683 19.47 17.50 8.94
C GLN A 683 19.60 18.21 10.29
N PHE A 684 20.12 17.55 11.35
CA PHE A 684 20.02 18.02 12.73
C PHE A 684 21.37 18.36 13.36
N ASP A 685 21.41 19.46 14.13
CA ASP A 685 22.58 19.87 14.89
C ASP A 685 22.93 18.85 15.97
N GLU A 686 21.94 18.25 16.62
CA GLU A 686 22.11 17.23 17.66
C GLU A 686 22.92 16.04 17.16
N PHE A 687 22.72 15.62 15.89
CA PHE A 687 23.51 14.59 15.24
C PHE A 687 24.96 15.03 15.03
N ASN A 688 25.14 16.24 14.46
CA ASN A 688 26.46 16.78 14.19
C ASN A 688 27.27 16.98 15.48
N GLU A 689 26.63 17.47 16.55
CA GLU A 689 27.27 17.66 17.86
C GLU A 689 27.63 16.34 18.52
N THR A 690 26.74 15.33 18.47
CA THR A 690 26.96 14.01 19.08
C THR A 690 28.20 13.31 18.50
N TYR A 691 28.37 13.39 17.18
CA TYR A 691 29.45 12.68 16.48
C TYR A 691 30.59 13.59 16.03
N GLY A 692 30.50 14.90 16.27
CA GLY A 692 31.51 15.88 15.86
C GLY A 692 31.66 15.95 14.33
N ILE A 693 30.52 15.92 13.61
CA ILE A 693 30.44 16.02 12.15
C ILE A 693 30.83 17.44 11.72
N LYS A 694 31.66 17.56 10.69
CA LYS A 694 32.18 18.85 10.21
C LYS A 694 32.37 18.85 8.69
N GLU A 695 32.59 20.01 8.12
CA GLU A 695 32.86 20.17 6.69
C GLU A 695 34.00 19.23 6.24
N GLY A 696 33.70 18.45 5.20
CA GLY A 696 34.60 17.39 4.66
C GLY A 696 34.17 15.96 5.03
N ASP A 697 33.40 15.76 6.11
CA ASP A 697 32.84 14.48 6.47
C ASP A 697 31.67 14.09 5.52
N GLY A 698 31.42 12.80 5.27
CA GLY A 698 30.39 12.32 4.35
C GLY A 698 28.97 12.62 4.80
N MET A 699 28.73 12.68 6.12
CA MET A 699 27.44 13.01 6.71
C MET A 699 27.20 14.53 6.86
N TYR A 700 28.20 15.38 6.51
CA TYR A 700 28.05 16.83 6.66
C TYR A 700 27.17 17.44 5.57
N ILE A 701 26.22 18.24 5.96
CA ILE A 701 25.46 19.14 5.11
C ILE A 701 25.49 20.54 5.71
N LYS A 702 25.71 21.57 4.86
CA LYS A 702 25.73 22.96 5.33
C LYS A 702 24.36 23.36 5.88
N PRO A 703 24.29 24.16 6.95
CA PRO A 703 23.01 24.57 7.54
C PRO A 703 22.01 25.17 6.53
N GLU A 704 22.50 25.99 5.58
CA GLU A 704 21.67 26.60 4.53
C GLU A 704 21.15 25.60 3.49
N ASP A 705 21.81 24.42 3.34
CA ASP A 705 21.43 23.38 2.41
C ASP A 705 20.51 22.32 3.05
N ARG A 706 20.35 22.33 4.38
CA ARG A 706 19.48 21.40 5.09
C ARG A 706 18.02 21.54 4.66
N ILE A 707 17.34 20.42 4.68
CA ILE A 707 15.91 20.34 4.37
C ILE A 707 15.14 20.67 5.65
N ALA A 708 14.52 21.85 5.70
CA ALA A 708 13.73 22.31 6.81
C ALA A 708 12.34 22.70 6.30
N VAL A 709 11.44 21.72 6.29
CA VAL A 709 10.04 21.97 5.93
C VAL A 709 9.29 22.57 7.12
N TRP A 710 9.50 21.99 8.29
CA TRP A 710 8.89 22.40 9.56
C TRP A 710 9.87 23.05 10.52
#